data_f23f515c00c58a225371ed244f9dd0ef
#
_entry.id   f23f515c00c58a225371ed244f9dd0ef
#
_cell.length_a   1.000
_cell.length_b   1.000
_cell.length_c   1.000
_cell.angle_alpha   90.00
_cell.angle_beta   90.00
_cell.angle_gamma   90.00
#
_symmetry.space_group_name_H-M   'P 1'
#
loop_
_entity.id
_entity.type
_entity.pdbx_description
1 polymer ?
#
loop_
_entity_poly.entity_id
_entity_poly.type
_entity_poly.pdbx_seq_one_letter_code
_entity_poly.pdbx_strand_id
1 'polypeptide(L)'
;ATQQVIEKDDPKILYYMSMEFLMGRALGNNLINLGAYGEVKEALEEIGLDLSVIEDQEPDPALGNGGLGRLAACFMDSLATLGYAAYGCGIRYRYGMFKQQIIDGFQVEVPDNWLKDGYPFELRRPEYCYEIKFGGHVEETAGEDGNLHFEQVGYQSVLAIPYDMPIVGYGNHVVDSLMIWDAQPKEEFSLDSFDRGDYDQAVEQENLARNLVEVLYPNDNHVKGKELRLKQQYFFVSASIQRALERFKKHHNDLHDLPKKVTFQMNDTHPTVAVAELMRILLDEEGMSWDEAWEITTHCVAYTNHTIMAEALEKWPIDIFQRLLPRVYQIVDEINRRFVEEIRAKYPDNEEKVRKMAILYDGQVKMANLAIVAGYSVNGVARLHTEILEKQELRDFYELFPEKFNNKTNGITQRRFLAHGNPLLADWVTKHVGKDWITSLAKVEDLTKYATDPKAQQEFLEIKKQNKIRLAKYIKEHNGIEVDPNSIFDVQVKRLHEYKRQLMNILHVMYLYNQIKANPGMDFYPRTFIFGAKAAAGYRTAKKTIKLINTVADVINNDPSINGKIKVVFIEDYRVSIAEWIFAAADVSEQISTASKEASGTGNMKFMLNGAITLGTMDGANVEMYEEVGADNIFIFGMSADEVIAHEQHHDYNPYDIYNNDEDIKKVVNQLVDGTYSHNDRELFRELYNSLLNPQQGQVADRYFILADFRAYANAQKKIGVYYTNKSALAKSAILNIAHSGKFSSDRTIQEYVDDIWKLDKIEVNTEGC
;
A
#
# COMPACT_ATOMS: atom_id res chain seq x y z
N ALA A 1 -3.59 14.79 27.04
CA ALA A 1 -4.78 14.06 27.51
C ALA A 1 -4.68 12.56 27.17
N THR A 2 -4.57 12.15 25.89
CA THR A 2 -4.53 10.71 25.51
C THR A 2 -3.41 9.94 26.21
N GLN A 3 -2.18 10.47 26.26
CA GLN A 3 -1.06 9.82 26.96
C GLN A 3 -1.32 9.66 28.46
N GLN A 4 -1.94 10.64 29.08
CA GLN A 4 -2.30 10.57 30.51
C GLN A 4 -3.32 9.47 30.78
N VAL A 5 -4.29 9.29 29.87
CA VAL A 5 -5.26 8.18 29.96
C VAL A 5 -4.56 6.83 29.79
N ILE A 6 -3.68 6.71 28.82
CA ILE A 6 -2.90 5.48 28.58
C ILE A 6 -2.05 5.12 29.83
N GLU A 7 -1.40 6.10 30.42
CA GLU A 7 -0.60 5.88 31.64
C GLU A 7 -1.45 5.52 32.84
N LYS A 8 -2.64 6.10 32.99
CA LYS A 8 -3.54 5.87 34.10
C LYS A 8 -4.29 4.55 33.99
N ASP A 9 -4.86 4.27 32.82
CA ASP A 9 -5.77 3.16 32.62
C ASP A 9 -5.04 1.87 32.18
N ASP A 10 -3.78 2.00 31.76
CA ASP A 10 -2.90 0.90 31.34
C ASP A 10 -3.57 -0.08 30.38
N PRO A 11 -4.14 0.39 29.25
CA PRO A 11 -4.78 -0.47 28.27
C PRO A 11 -3.75 -1.29 27.49
N LYS A 12 -4.21 -2.38 26.86
CA LYS A 12 -3.40 -3.08 25.87
C LYS A 12 -3.12 -2.14 24.68
N ILE A 13 -1.86 -2.07 24.27
CA ILE A 13 -1.38 -1.18 23.21
C ILE A 13 -1.02 -1.98 21.95
N LEU A 14 -1.48 -1.51 20.81
CA LEU A 14 -1.07 -1.99 19.49
C LEU A 14 0.13 -1.18 18.99
N TYR A 15 1.16 -1.88 18.55
CA TYR A 15 2.27 -1.33 17.78
C TYR A 15 2.15 -1.85 16.34
N TYR A 16 1.71 -0.98 15.44
CA TYR A 16 1.51 -1.30 14.04
C TYR A 16 2.78 -1.00 13.26
N MET A 17 3.53 -2.04 12.91
CA MET A 17 4.84 -1.93 12.27
C MET A 17 4.70 -1.98 10.76
N SER A 18 5.10 -0.92 10.09
CA SER A 18 5.05 -0.83 8.63
C SER A 18 6.27 -0.10 8.07
N MET A 19 6.78 -0.61 6.96
CA MET A 19 7.87 0.04 6.22
C MET A 19 7.44 1.38 5.63
N GLU A 20 6.14 1.58 5.41
CA GLU A 20 5.58 2.78 4.80
C GLU A 20 4.25 3.20 5.42
N PHE A 21 4.04 4.52 5.48
CA PHE A 21 2.79 5.16 5.87
C PHE A 21 2.47 6.28 4.88
N LEU A 22 1.51 6.06 4.01
CA LEU A 22 1.11 7.03 2.99
C LEU A 22 0.02 7.95 3.55
N MET A 23 0.44 8.92 4.35
CA MET A 23 -0.45 9.74 5.17
C MET A 23 -1.27 10.77 4.41
N GLY A 24 -0.71 11.36 3.36
CA GLY A 24 -1.31 12.54 2.75
C GLY A 24 -1.19 13.77 3.65
N ARG A 25 -1.83 14.87 3.25
CA ARG A 25 -1.85 16.13 4.01
C ARG A 25 -2.63 15.99 5.30
N ALA A 26 -2.16 16.61 6.37
CA ALA A 26 -2.72 16.46 7.71
C ALA A 26 -3.73 17.55 8.09
N LEU A 27 -3.52 18.79 7.67
CA LEU A 27 -4.28 19.94 8.19
C LEU A 27 -5.80 19.76 8.02
N GLY A 28 -6.28 19.59 6.83
CA GLY A 28 -7.72 19.51 6.55
C GLY A 28 -8.38 18.30 7.21
N ASN A 29 -7.75 17.14 7.13
CA ASN A 29 -8.28 15.92 7.75
C ASN A 29 -8.32 16.03 9.29
N ASN A 30 -7.30 16.61 9.90
CA ASN A 30 -7.28 16.84 11.34
C ASN A 30 -8.37 17.83 11.76
N LEU A 31 -8.60 18.90 11.00
CA LEU A 31 -9.67 19.85 11.27
C LEU A 31 -11.05 19.19 11.19
N ILE A 32 -11.28 18.31 10.21
CA ILE A 32 -12.51 17.53 10.12
C ILE A 32 -12.69 16.65 11.34
N ASN A 33 -11.67 15.91 11.73
CA ASN A 33 -11.74 14.98 12.87
C ASN A 33 -11.90 15.70 14.21
N LEU A 34 -11.40 16.92 14.32
CA LEU A 34 -11.62 17.80 15.49
C LEU A 34 -13.00 18.48 15.49
N GLY A 35 -13.74 18.38 14.38
CA GLY A 35 -15.01 19.09 14.23
C GLY A 35 -14.86 20.61 14.04
N ALA A 36 -13.69 21.08 13.64
CA ALA A 36 -13.34 22.49 13.58
C ALA A 36 -13.15 23.04 12.15
N TYR A 37 -13.36 22.23 11.13
CA TYR A 37 -13.09 22.62 9.75
C TYR A 37 -13.88 23.86 9.31
N GLY A 38 -15.19 23.89 9.58
CA GLY A 38 -16.06 25.00 9.21
C GLY A 38 -15.70 26.29 9.93
N GLU A 39 -15.49 26.21 11.23
CA GLU A 39 -15.14 27.38 12.07
C GLU A 39 -13.79 27.98 11.66
N VAL A 40 -12.79 27.14 11.40
CA VAL A 40 -11.47 27.62 10.96
C VAL A 40 -11.54 28.23 9.57
N LYS A 41 -12.33 27.63 8.66
CA LYS A 41 -12.57 28.17 7.32
C LYS A 41 -13.19 29.57 7.39
N GLU A 42 -14.26 29.75 8.17
CA GLU A 42 -14.93 31.04 8.36
C GLU A 42 -13.98 32.08 8.97
N ALA A 43 -13.23 31.69 10.02
CA ALA A 43 -12.28 32.60 10.65
C ALA A 43 -11.17 33.07 9.71
N LEU A 44 -10.70 32.19 8.81
CA LEU A 44 -9.70 32.57 7.79
C LEU A 44 -10.29 33.49 6.74
N GLU A 45 -11.52 33.23 6.28
CA GLU A 45 -12.23 34.09 5.33
C GLU A 45 -12.42 35.50 5.86
N GLU A 46 -12.71 35.68 7.16
CA GLU A 46 -12.84 36.99 7.81
C GLU A 46 -11.56 37.83 7.72
N ILE A 47 -10.39 37.20 7.67
CA ILE A 47 -9.09 37.87 7.52
C ILE A 47 -8.56 37.84 6.09
N GLY A 48 -9.39 37.41 5.12
CA GLY A 48 -9.06 37.40 3.69
C GLY A 48 -8.18 36.23 3.25
N LEU A 49 -8.13 35.15 4.01
CA LEU A 49 -7.39 33.94 3.68
C LEU A 49 -8.34 32.80 3.27
N ASP A 50 -7.89 31.96 2.35
CA ASP A 50 -8.63 30.79 1.91
C ASP A 50 -7.97 29.52 2.47
N LEU A 51 -8.73 28.72 3.23
CA LEU A 51 -8.24 27.48 3.84
C LEU A 51 -7.72 26.50 2.78
N SER A 52 -8.36 26.42 1.61
CA SER A 52 -7.93 25.50 0.54
C SER A 52 -6.53 25.89 0.00
N VAL A 53 -6.23 27.17 -0.09
CA VAL A 53 -4.91 27.65 -0.49
C VAL A 53 -3.86 27.32 0.58
N ILE A 54 -4.25 27.40 1.84
CA ILE A 54 -3.36 27.04 2.97
C ILE A 54 -3.09 25.52 2.97
N GLU A 55 -4.12 24.70 2.78
CA GLU A 55 -3.96 23.24 2.64
C GLU A 55 -2.98 22.89 1.51
N ASP A 56 -3.02 23.62 0.39
CA ASP A 56 -2.13 23.38 -0.75
C ASP A 56 -0.65 23.70 -0.47
N GLN A 57 -0.35 24.45 0.58
CA GLN A 57 1.03 24.71 1.00
C GLN A 57 1.67 23.52 1.74
N GLU A 58 0.86 22.64 2.30
CA GLU A 58 1.37 21.45 2.98
C GLU A 58 1.83 20.42 1.96
N PRO A 59 3.10 19.93 2.05
CA PRO A 59 3.54 18.82 1.21
C PRO A 59 2.90 17.51 1.67
N ASP A 60 2.66 16.58 0.76
CA ASP A 60 2.40 15.20 1.13
C ASP A 60 3.69 14.63 1.75
N PRO A 61 3.66 14.07 2.97
CA PRO A 61 4.82 13.40 3.52
C PRO A 61 5.23 12.20 2.66
N ALA A 62 6.50 12.15 2.25
CA ALA A 62 7.01 11.11 1.36
C ALA A 62 7.33 9.80 2.10
N LEU A 63 6.46 9.39 3.03
CA LEU A 63 6.64 8.23 3.91
C LEU A 63 6.02 6.94 3.39
N GLY A 64 5.46 6.96 2.20
CA GLY A 64 4.79 5.79 1.61
C GLY A 64 4.75 5.83 0.10
N ASN A 65 4.39 4.71 -0.50
CA ASN A 65 4.40 4.52 -1.94
C ASN A 65 3.03 4.16 -2.50
N GLY A 66 2.35 3.17 -1.93
CA GLY A 66 1.14 2.61 -2.51
C GLY A 66 0.14 2.08 -1.51
N GLY A 67 -0.55 1.00 -1.91
CA GLY A 67 -1.66 0.43 -1.16
C GLY A 67 -1.33 0.00 0.27
N LEU A 68 -0.17 -0.61 0.49
CA LEU A 68 0.28 -1.04 1.81
C LEU A 68 0.44 0.15 2.78
N GLY A 69 1.08 1.23 2.31
CA GLY A 69 1.29 2.43 3.11
C GLY A 69 -0.01 3.21 3.36
N ARG A 70 -0.90 3.27 2.36
CA ARG A 70 -2.19 3.95 2.56
C ARG A 70 -3.12 3.15 3.49
N LEU A 71 -3.08 1.82 3.42
CA LEU A 71 -3.80 0.98 4.36
C LEU A 71 -3.35 1.26 5.81
N ALA A 72 -2.05 1.30 6.04
CA ALA A 72 -1.49 1.65 7.35
C ALA A 72 -2.00 3.00 7.84
N ALA A 73 -2.05 4.01 6.97
CA ALA A 73 -2.57 5.34 7.31
C ALA A 73 -4.07 5.32 7.63
N CYS A 74 -4.88 4.60 6.85
CA CYS A 74 -6.31 4.42 7.14
C CYS A 74 -6.54 3.69 8.46
N PHE A 75 -5.74 2.69 8.76
CA PHE A 75 -5.83 1.94 10.01
C PHE A 75 -5.52 2.80 11.23
N MET A 76 -4.52 3.69 11.13
CA MET A 76 -4.23 4.63 12.22
C MET A 76 -5.41 5.57 12.48
N ASP A 77 -6.01 6.14 11.43
CA ASP A 77 -7.21 6.97 11.54
C ASP A 77 -8.37 6.21 12.21
N SER A 78 -8.62 4.98 11.81
CA SER A 78 -9.68 4.15 12.38
C SER A 78 -9.40 3.74 13.83
N LEU A 79 -8.17 3.40 14.17
CA LEU A 79 -7.79 3.07 15.56
C LEU A 79 -8.06 4.25 16.50
N ALA A 80 -7.64 5.45 16.12
CA ALA A 80 -7.90 6.65 16.91
C ALA A 80 -9.40 6.96 17.02
N THR A 81 -10.13 6.87 15.89
CA THR A 81 -11.58 7.15 15.86
C THR A 81 -12.38 6.15 16.68
N LEU A 82 -11.98 4.88 16.70
CA LEU A 82 -12.63 3.85 17.51
C LEU A 82 -12.22 3.87 18.99
N GLY A 83 -11.21 4.67 19.34
CA GLY A 83 -10.78 4.84 20.72
C GLY A 83 -9.83 3.74 21.21
N TYR A 84 -8.94 3.25 20.37
CA TYR A 84 -7.92 2.29 20.75
C TYR A 84 -6.54 2.93 20.87
N ALA A 85 -5.79 2.59 21.91
CA ALA A 85 -4.41 3.03 22.07
C ALA A 85 -3.49 2.33 21.09
N ALA A 86 -2.90 3.09 20.17
CA ALA A 86 -2.06 2.54 19.13
C ALA A 86 -0.89 3.47 18.76
N TYR A 87 0.21 2.84 18.36
CA TYR A 87 1.38 3.52 17.79
C TYR A 87 1.67 2.93 16.42
N GLY A 88 1.70 3.77 15.39
CA GLY A 88 2.34 3.40 14.13
C GLY A 88 3.85 3.45 14.32
N CYS A 89 4.56 2.49 13.75
CA CYS A 89 6.02 2.39 13.86
C CYS A 89 6.62 2.30 12.46
N GLY A 90 7.43 3.28 12.07
CA GLY A 90 8.07 3.37 10.77
C GLY A 90 9.35 4.19 10.78
N ILE A 91 9.81 4.58 9.61
CA ILE A 91 11.02 5.38 9.42
C ILE A 91 10.65 6.79 8.96
N ARG A 92 11.32 7.79 9.53
CA ARG A 92 11.24 9.17 9.06
C ARG A 92 12.19 9.36 7.88
N TYR A 93 11.72 8.99 6.69
CA TYR A 93 12.51 9.17 5.47
C TYR A 93 12.68 10.66 5.15
N ARG A 94 13.90 11.07 4.81
CA ARG A 94 14.19 12.46 4.41
C ARG A 94 13.65 12.79 3.03
N TYR A 95 13.75 11.84 2.11
CA TYR A 95 13.26 11.96 0.74
C TYR A 95 12.17 10.93 0.43
N GLY A 96 12.14 9.83 1.19
CA GLY A 96 11.12 8.79 1.10
C GLY A 96 10.97 8.19 -0.29
N MET A 97 9.72 8.19 -0.79
CA MET A 97 9.44 7.81 -2.17
C MET A 97 9.76 8.98 -3.11
N PHE A 98 10.42 8.68 -4.21
CA PHE A 98 10.79 9.70 -5.20
C PHE A 98 9.58 10.50 -5.70
N LYS A 99 9.85 11.75 -6.08
CA LYS A 99 8.93 12.56 -6.88
C LYS A 99 9.10 12.17 -8.34
N GLN A 100 7.98 11.94 -9.02
CA GLN A 100 7.99 11.57 -10.43
C GLN A 100 7.94 12.82 -11.30
N GLN A 101 8.88 12.93 -12.25
CA GLN A 101 8.80 13.83 -13.37
C GLN A 101 8.62 13.02 -14.66
N ILE A 102 7.88 13.59 -15.61
CA ILE A 102 7.75 13.01 -16.95
C ILE A 102 8.49 13.90 -17.92
N ILE A 103 9.58 13.38 -18.50
CA ILE A 103 10.42 14.10 -19.47
C ILE A 103 10.46 13.25 -20.75
N ASP A 104 10.04 13.85 -21.86
CA ASP A 104 9.88 13.14 -23.14
C ASP A 104 9.04 11.86 -23.02
N GLY A 105 8.05 11.86 -22.16
CA GLY A 105 7.18 10.73 -21.88
C GLY A 105 7.78 9.65 -20.96
N PHE A 106 9.05 9.78 -20.57
CA PHE A 106 9.71 8.87 -19.64
C PHE A 106 9.54 9.30 -18.19
N GLN A 107 9.39 8.33 -17.30
CA GLN A 107 9.52 8.60 -15.87
C GLN A 107 10.98 8.93 -15.52
N VAL A 108 11.15 10.04 -14.83
CA VAL A 108 12.41 10.44 -14.20
C VAL A 108 12.17 10.57 -12.70
N GLU A 109 12.98 9.90 -11.90
CA GLU A 109 12.93 9.96 -10.45
C GLU A 109 13.79 11.11 -9.93
N VAL A 110 13.19 11.96 -9.10
CA VAL A 110 13.91 13.05 -8.41
C VAL A 110 13.59 12.99 -6.92
N PRO A 111 14.50 13.50 -6.06
CA PRO A 111 14.24 13.50 -4.62
C PRO A 111 13.00 14.34 -4.28
N ASP A 112 12.16 13.80 -3.40
CA ASP A 112 11.04 14.54 -2.82
C ASP A 112 11.49 15.17 -1.49
N ASN A 113 11.94 16.40 -1.54
CA ASN A 113 12.43 17.12 -0.37
C ASN A 113 11.27 17.72 0.45
N TRP A 114 10.40 16.87 0.96
CA TRP A 114 9.20 17.28 1.70
C TRP A 114 9.50 17.96 3.04
N LEU A 115 10.71 17.79 3.58
CA LEU A 115 11.17 18.41 4.84
C LEU A 115 11.94 19.72 4.64
N LYS A 116 12.05 20.21 3.41
CA LYS A 116 12.87 21.39 3.08
C LYS A 116 12.58 22.61 3.97
N ASP A 117 11.30 22.89 4.18
CA ASP A 117 10.84 24.05 4.96
C ASP A 117 10.33 23.65 6.36
N GLY A 118 10.67 22.43 6.82
CA GLY A 118 10.14 21.84 8.03
C GLY A 118 8.75 21.21 7.81
N TYR A 119 8.27 20.50 8.80
CA TYR A 119 6.94 19.90 8.79
C TYR A 119 6.25 20.15 10.14
N PRO A 120 5.14 20.92 10.18
CA PRO A 120 4.57 21.40 11.45
C PRO A 120 3.86 20.31 12.26
N PHE A 121 3.53 19.16 11.66
CA PHE A 121 2.76 18.07 12.29
C PHE A 121 3.65 16.94 12.80
N GLU A 122 4.90 17.22 13.13
CA GLU A 122 5.78 16.27 13.80
C GLU A 122 6.44 16.90 15.02
N LEU A 123 6.61 16.11 16.08
CA LEU A 123 7.27 16.51 17.31
C LEU A 123 8.44 15.58 17.59
N ARG A 124 9.66 16.12 17.58
CA ARG A 124 10.86 15.37 17.92
C ARG A 124 10.89 15.02 19.40
N ARG A 125 11.17 13.75 19.73
CA ARG A 125 11.17 13.21 21.09
C ARG A 125 12.56 12.65 21.45
N PRO A 126 13.55 13.52 21.70
CA PRO A 126 14.93 13.08 21.95
C PRO A 126 15.12 12.33 23.27
N GLU A 127 14.17 12.42 24.18
CA GLU A 127 14.15 11.67 25.44
C GLU A 127 13.99 10.16 25.23
N TYR A 128 13.53 9.72 24.04
CA TYR A 128 13.36 8.33 23.68
C TYR A 128 14.40 7.94 22.63
N CYS A 129 15.64 7.73 23.09
CA CYS A 129 16.78 7.45 22.24
C CYS A 129 17.26 6.01 22.46
N TYR A 130 17.41 5.25 21.39
CA TYR A 130 17.84 3.83 21.46
C TYR A 130 18.98 3.56 20.51
N GLU A 131 19.96 2.77 20.97
CA GLU A 131 21.09 2.33 20.16
C GLU A 131 20.72 1.10 19.33
N ILE A 132 21.02 1.14 18.04
CA ILE A 132 20.80 0.04 17.10
C ILE A 132 22.15 -0.40 16.53
N LYS A 133 22.48 -1.70 16.69
CA LYS A 133 23.77 -2.28 16.37
C LYS A 133 23.72 -3.10 15.08
N PHE A 134 24.76 -2.94 14.26
CA PHE A 134 24.93 -3.70 13.01
C PHE A 134 26.32 -4.28 12.92
N GLY A 135 26.43 -5.49 12.38
CA GLY A 135 27.72 -6.10 12.08
C GLY A 135 28.44 -6.63 13.31
N GLY A 136 29.78 -6.69 13.20
CA GLY A 136 30.58 -7.32 14.23
C GLY A 136 30.46 -8.84 14.24
N HIS A 137 30.62 -9.40 15.42
CA HIS A 137 30.45 -10.84 15.66
C HIS A 137 29.91 -11.09 17.07
N VAL A 138 29.53 -12.32 17.37
CA VAL A 138 29.02 -12.72 18.69
C VAL A 138 30.13 -13.42 19.47
N GLU A 139 30.37 -12.97 20.70
CA GLU A 139 31.21 -13.64 21.67
C GLU A 139 30.32 -14.41 22.65
N GLU A 140 30.69 -15.67 22.91
CA GLU A 140 29.98 -16.55 23.85
C GLU A 140 30.84 -16.73 25.08
N THR A 141 30.26 -16.48 26.25
CA THR A 141 30.92 -16.67 27.52
C THR A 141 30.07 -17.53 28.44
N ALA A 142 30.71 -18.45 29.16
CA ALA A 142 30.04 -19.23 30.23
C ALA A 142 29.91 -18.35 31.46
N GLY A 143 28.67 -18.10 31.89
CA GLY A 143 28.41 -17.34 33.10
C GLY A 143 28.62 -18.16 34.37
N GLU A 144 28.77 -17.49 35.53
CA GLU A 144 28.85 -18.10 36.83
C GLU A 144 27.57 -18.89 37.20
N ASP A 145 26.47 -18.53 36.54
CA ASP A 145 25.16 -19.19 36.62
C ASP A 145 25.06 -20.51 35.83
N GLY A 146 26.14 -20.88 35.11
CA GLY A 146 26.20 -22.06 34.25
C GLY A 146 25.50 -21.91 32.89
N ASN A 147 25.01 -20.75 32.58
CA ASN A 147 24.39 -20.46 31.30
C ASN A 147 25.38 -19.78 30.33
N LEU A 148 25.11 -19.90 29.03
CA LEU A 148 25.83 -19.17 28.00
C LEU A 148 25.29 -17.73 27.89
N HIS A 149 26.18 -16.77 27.91
CA HIS A 149 25.90 -15.37 27.65
C HIS A 149 26.44 -14.98 26.28
N PHE A 150 25.67 -14.20 25.54
CA PHE A 150 25.98 -13.78 24.17
C PHE A 150 26.13 -12.28 24.13
N GLU A 151 27.24 -11.80 23.57
CA GLU A 151 27.53 -10.38 23.40
C GLU A 151 27.94 -10.09 21.97
N GLN A 152 27.32 -9.09 21.34
CA GLN A 152 27.73 -8.58 20.04
C GLN A 152 28.88 -7.60 20.24
N VAL A 153 30.02 -7.86 19.60
CA VAL A 153 31.23 -7.03 19.69
C VAL A 153 31.71 -6.60 18.30
N GLY A 154 32.47 -5.52 18.25
CA GLY A 154 33.00 -4.99 16.99
C GLY A 154 31.93 -4.46 16.03
N TYR A 155 30.78 -4.10 16.55
CA TYR A 155 29.65 -3.59 15.79
C TYR A 155 29.79 -2.10 15.46
N GLN A 156 29.07 -1.67 14.43
CA GLN A 156 28.73 -0.27 14.20
C GLN A 156 27.35 0.01 14.77
N SER A 157 27.09 1.22 15.23
CA SER A 157 25.79 1.58 15.75
C SER A 157 25.33 2.96 15.35
N VAL A 158 24.02 3.14 15.37
CA VAL A 158 23.36 4.43 15.23
C VAL A 158 22.41 4.64 16.39
N LEU A 159 22.04 5.88 16.64
CA LEU A 159 21.01 6.24 17.60
C LEU A 159 19.70 6.47 16.86
N ALA A 160 18.63 5.81 17.31
CA ALA A 160 17.28 6.01 16.82
C ALA A 160 16.54 7.00 17.71
N ILE A 161 16.01 8.06 17.12
CA ILE A 161 15.23 9.11 17.81
C ILE A 161 13.89 9.25 17.11
N PRO A 162 12.75 9.14 17.83
CA PRO A 162 11.44 9.22 17.22
C PRO A 162 10.96 10.64 17.03
N TYR A 163 10.16 10.82 15.97
CA TYR A 163 9.27 11.96 15.78
C TYR A 163 7.84 11.44 15.88
N ASP A 164 7.02 12.07 16.71
CA ASP A 164 5.61 11.72 16.83
C ASP A 164 4.77 12.58 15.89
N MET A 165 4.01 11.95 15.01
CA MET A 165 2.97 12.59 14.22
C MET A 165 1.62 12.31 14.87
N PRO A 166 0.79 13.33 15.17
CA PRO A 166 -0.51 13.11 15.80
C PRO A 166 -1.49 12.46 14.81
N ILE A 167 -2.22 11.47 15.29
CA ILE A 167 -3.30 10.80 14.59
C ILE A 167 -4.59 11.12 15.35
N VAL A 168 -5.35 12.05 14.81
CA VAL A 168 -6.54 12.60 15.47
C VAL A 168 -7.76 11.74 15.19
N GLY A 169 -8.40 11.22 16.23
CA GLY A 169 -9.67 10.52 16.13
C GLY A 169 -10.85 11.48 15.88
N TYR A 170 -11.89 10.99 15.22
CA TYR A 170 -13.06 11.80 14.92
C TYR A 170 -13.95 11.98 16.15
N GLY A 171 -14.03 13.22 16.65
CA GLY A 171 -15.00 13.63 17.66
C GLY A 171 -14.89 12.99 19.04
N ASN A 172 -13.78 12.34 19.35
CA ASN A 172 -13.60 11.59 20.61
C ASN A 172 -12.39 12.05 21.45
N HIS A 173 -11.68 13.07 21.02
CA HIS A 173 -10.49 13.61 21.68
C HIS A 173 -9.31 12.63 21.80
N VAL A 174 -9.38 11.47 21.18
CA VAL A 174 -8.26 10.53 21.12
C VAL A 174 -7.26 10.99 20.07
N VAL A 175 -5.99 11.05 20.47
CA VAL A 175 -4.88 11.35 19.58
C VAL A 175 -3.83 10.26 19.76
N ASP A 176 -3.79 9.33 18.83
CA ASP A 176 -2.73 8.33 18.74
C ASP A 176 -1.49 8.93 18.07
N SER A 177 -0.40 8.19 18.04
CA SER A 177 0.85 8.66 17.45
C SER A 177 1.35 7.74 16.35
N LEU A 178 1.79 8.34 15.24
CA LEU A 178 2.68 7.69 14.31
C LEU A 178 4.12 8.02 14.75
N MET A 179 4.82 7.01 15.20
CA MET A 179 6.18 7.11 15.72
C MET A 179 7.16 6.73 14.60
N ILE A 180 7.80 7.75 14.03
CA ILE A 180 8.74 7.58 12.93
C ILE A 180 10.17 7.86 13.40
N TRP A 181 11.08 6.93 13.10
CA TRP A 181 12.43 6.94 13.61
C TRP A 181 13.41 7.64 12.68
N ASP A 182 14.12 8.63 13.22
CA ASP A 182 15.30 9.24 12.60
C ASP A 182 16.57 8.57 13.12
N ALA A 183 17.62 8.55 12.31
CA ALA A 183 18.92 8.00 12.67
C ALA A 183 19.92 9.12 12.88
N GLN A 184 20.68 9.03 13.98
CA GLN A 184 21.77 9.94 14.30
C GLN A 184 23.04 9.14 14.59
N PRO A 185 24.23 9.72 14.33
CA PRO A 185 25.48 9.08 14.70
C PRO A 185 25.63 8.99 16.22
N LYS A 186 26.17 7.88 16.71
CA LYS A 186 26.52 7.74 18.14
C LYS A 186 27.75 8.59 18.51
N GLU A 187 28.71 8.62 17.59
CA GLU A 187 29.91 9.45 17.73
C GLU A 187 29.68 10.77 17.00
N GLU A 188 30.03 11.85 17.68
CA GLU A 188 29.94 13.18 17.10
C GLU A 188 30.98 13.37 15.98
N PHE A 189 30.81 14.46 15.23
CA PHE A 189 31.73 14.91 14.21
C PHE A 189 33.19 14.88 14.71
N SER A 190 34.08 14.23 13.97
CA SER A 190 35.53 14.14 14.34
C SER A 190 36.27 15.40 13.95
N LEU A 191 36.37 16.33 14.90
CA LEU A 191 37.15 17.56 14.70
C LEU A 191 38.62 17.25 14.40
N ASP A 192 39.15 16.20 15.00
CA ASP A 192 40.54 15.74 14.80
C ASP A 192 40.83 15.30 13.38
N SER A 193 39.91 14.55 12.78
CA SER A 193 39.98 14.15 11.35
C SER A 193 39.81 15.35 10.43
N PHE A 194 38.91 16.24 10.76
CA PHE A 194 38.68 17.47 10.01
C PHE A 194 39.93 18.37 9.99
N ASP A 195 40.53 18.59 11.15
CA ASP A 195 41.72 19.42 11.30
C ASP A 195 42.96 18.83 10.55
N ARG A 196 42.99 17.51 10.39
CA ARG A 196 44.01 16.83 9.57
C ARG A 196 43.72 16.87 8.05
N GLY A 197 42.61 17.43 7.65
CA GLY A 197 42.16 17.48 6.25
C GLY A 197 41.50 16.22 5.74
N ASP A 198 41.17 15.28 6.62
CA ASP A 198 40.42 14.06 6.29
C ASP A 198 38.91 14.31 6.48
N TYR A 199 38.34 15.09 5.55
CA TYR A 199 36.96 15.54 5.63
C TYR A 199 35.96 14.41 5.48
N ASP A 200 36.27 13.41 4.67
CA ASP A 200 35.39 12.24 4.45
C ASP A 200 35.30 11.42 5.74
N GLN A 201 36.40 11.16 6.42
CA GLN A 201 36.40 10.44 7.68
C GLN A 201 35.70 11.22 8.80
N ALA A 202 35.82 12.56 8.77
CA ALA A 202 35.17 13.42 9.78
C ALA A 202 33.64 13.28 9.80
N VAL A 203 33.02 12.95 8.65
CA VAL A 203 31.57 12.82 8.48
C VAL A 203 31.10 11.39 8.21
N GLU A 204 31.97 10.41 8.30
CA GLU A 204 31.65 9.01 7.97
C GLU A 204 30.47 8.47 8.78
N GLN A 205 30.45 8.70 10.09
CA GLN A 205 29.40 8.24 10.98
C GLN A 205 28.05 8.95 10.69
N GLU A 206 28.09 10.23 10.37
CA GLU A 206 26.92 10.98 9.95
C GLU A 206 26.33 10.42 8.64
N ASN A 207 27.18 10.09 7.66
CA ASN A 207 26.76 9.53 6.39
C ASN A 207 26.13 8.13 6.57
N LEU A 208 26.69 7.29 7.43
CA LEU A 208 26.12 5.97 7.74
C LEU A 208 24.72 6.09 8.36
N ALA A 209 24.54 7.01 9.29
CA ALA A 209 23.23 7.27 9.89
C ALA A 209 22.23 7.83 8.85
N ARG A 210 22.65 8.81 8.05
CA ARG A 210 21.81 9.43 7.01
C ARG A 210 21.29 8.41 6.00
N ASN A 211 22.17 7.55 5.50
CA ASN A 211 21.80 6.57 4.47
C ASN A 211 20.65 5.67 4.90
N LEU A 212 20.52 5.35 6.19
CA LEU A 212 19.43 4.53 6.72
C LEU A 212 18.04 5.15 6.50
N VAL A 213 17.96 6.49 6.53
CA VAL A 213 16.68 7.21 6.58
C VAL A 213 16.46 8.15 5.39
N GLU A 214 17.17 7.96 4.29
CA GLU A 214 16.99 8.84 3.12
C GLU A 214 15.86 8.39 2.21
N VAL A 215 15.86 7.13 1.78
CA VAL A 215 15.01 6.64 0.69
C VAL A 215 14.20 5.42 1.12
N LEU A 216 12.91 5.46 0.80
CA LEU A 216 12.01 4.30 0.90
C LEU A 216 12.25 3.36 -0.29
N TYR A 217 12.43 2.08 -0.02
CA TYR A 217 12.72 1.04 -1.01
C TYR A 217 13.91 1.40 -1.91
N PRO A 218 15.12 1.54 -1.35
CA PRO A 218 16.31 1.74 -2.16
C PRO A 218 16.49 0.61 -3.16
N ASN A 219 17.07 0.94 -4.32
CA ASN A 219 17.32 -0.02 -5.38
C ASN A 219 18.16 -1.20 -4.84
N ASP A 220 17.64 -2.42 -4.95
CA ASP A 220 18.22 -3.65 -4.44
C ASP A 220 18.76 -4.59 -5.56
N ASN A 221 18.98 -4.05 -6.75
CA ASN A 221 19.62 -4.79 -7.84
C ASN A 221 21.12 -5.08 -7.57
N HIS A 222 21.64 -4.57 -6.48
CA HIS A 222 23.03 -4.77 -6.02
C HIS A 222 23.08 -5.07 -4.51
N VAL A 223 24.19 -5.67 -4.08
CA VAL A 223 24.37 -6.14 -2.69
C VAL A 223 24.21 -5.01 -1.67
N LYS A 224 24.79 -3.84 -1.93
CA LYS A 224 24.68 -2.68 -1.01
C LYS A 224 23.25 -2.21 -0.79
N GLY A 225 22.41 -2.27 -1.83
CA GLY A 225 21.00 -1.94 -1.71
C GLY A 225 20.22 -2.95 -0.86
N LYS A 226 20.55 -4.25 -1.03
CA LYS A 226 19.97 -5.30 -0.17
C LYS A 226 20.38 -5.11 1.29
N GLU A 227 21.64 -4.85 1.54
CA GLU A 227 22.15 -4.56 2.89
C GLU A 227 21.44 -3.37 3.52
N LEU A 228 21.27 -2.28 2.77
CA LEU A 228 20.60 -1.08 3.26
C LEU A 228 19.14 -1.36 3.63
N ARG A 229 18.41 -2.09 2.79
CA ARG A 229 17.02 -2.45 3.07
C ARG A 229 16.87 -3.31 4.32
N LEU A 230 17.76 -4.28 4.53
CA LEU A 230 17.75 -5.10 5.75
C LEU A 230 18.08 -4.26 6.99
N LYS A 231 19.05 -3.36 6.89
CA LYS A 231 19.37 -2.41 7.97
C LYS A 231 18.19 -1.52 8.32
N GLN A 232 17.46 -1.01 7.34
CA GLN A 232 16.27 -0.18 7.56
C GLN A 232 15.20 -0.95 8.33
N GLN A 233 14.94 -2.19 7.97
CA GLN A 233 13.96 -3.03 8.64
C GLN A 233 14.34 -3.26 10.10
N TYR A 234 15.57 -3.67 10.36
CA TYR A 234 16.05 -3.89 11.73
C TYR A 234 16.07 -2.59 12.55
N PHE A 235 16.47 -1.48 11.95
CA PHE A 235 16.55 -0.17 12.58
C PHE A 235 15.22 0.24 13.24
N PHE A 236 14.14 0.33 12.48
CA PHE A 236 12.89 0.80 13.04
C PHE A 236 12.20 -0.25 13.92
N VAL A 237 12.38 -1.51 13.62
CA VAL A 237 11.80 -2.62 14.40
C VAL A 237 12.46 -2.68 15.79
N SER A 238 13.78 -2.70 15.86
CA SER A 238 14.49 -2.72 17.13
C SER A 238 14.17 -1.52 18.00
N ALA A 239 14.19 -0.32 17.42
CA ALA A 239 13.83 0.92 18.13
C ALA A 239 12.41 0.86 18.70
N SER A 240 11.46 0.40 17.91
CA SER A 240 10.05 0.31 18.30
C SER A 240 9.83 -0.71 19.42
N ILE A 241 10.47 -1.86 19.36
CA ILE A 241 10.40 -2.88 20.41
C ILE A 241 11.03 -2.36 21.71
N GLN A 242 12.22 -1.75 21.63
CA GLN A 242 12.88 -1.17 22.81
C GLN A 242 11.98 -0.12 23.48
N ARG A 243 11.34 0.73 22.69
CA ARG A 243 10.38 1.74 23.20
C ARG A 243 9.16 1.10 23.88
N ALA A 244 8.60 0.07 23.26
CA ALA A 244 7.44 -0.64 23.80
C ALA A 244 7.76 -1.31 25.13
N LEU A 245 8.91 -1.96 25.23
CA LEU A 245 9.35 -2.63 26.46
C LEU A 245 9.68 -1.64 27.57
N GLU A 246 10.31 -0.51 27.26
CA GLU A 246 10.58 0.56 28.23
C GLU A 246 9.27 1.10 28.81
N ARG A 247 8.25 1.34 27.98
CA ARG A 247 6.93 1.77 28.44
C ARG A 247 6.26 0.70 29.31
N PHE A 248 6.29 -0.54 28.87
CA PHE A 248 5.72 -1.66 29.62
C PHE A 248 6.31 -1.78 31.03
N LYS A 249 7.64 -1.67 31.15
CA LYS A 249 8.36 -1.79 32.42
C LYS A 249 8.08 -0.66 33.42
N LYS A 250 7.53 0.45 32.98
CA LYS A 250 7.10 1.51 33.90
C LYS A 250 5.91 1.09 34.77
N HIS A 251 5.10 0.19 34.29
CA HIS A 251 3.86 -0.24 34.96
C HIS A 251 3.88 -1.71 35.38
N HIS A 252 4.80 -2.52 34.86
CA HIS A 252 4.84 -3.97 35.06
C HIS A 252 6.27 -4.44 35.35
N ASN A 253 6.39 -5.38 36.30
CA ASN A 253 7.67 -5.97 36.67
C ASN A 253 7.88 -7.37 36.07
N ASP A 254 6.82 -8.02 35.59
CA ASP A 254 6.86 -9.35 35.03
C ASP A 254 6.60 -9.33 33.52
N LEU A 255 7.64 -9.65 32.73
CA LEU A 255 7.55 -9.71 31.27
C LEU A 255 6.67 -10.87 30.76
N HIS A 256 6.32 -11.83 31.58
CA HIS A 256 5.32 -12.86 31.21
C HIS A 256 3.93 -12.25 30.96
N ASP A 257 3.67 -11.06 31.48
CA ASP A 257 2.44 -10.31 31.23
C ASP A 257 2.46 -9.47 29.94
N LEU A 258 3.59 -9.42 29.24
CA LEU A 258 3.74 -8.64 28.01
C LEU A 258 2.64 -8.94 26.97
N PRO A 259 2.27 -10.19 26.67
CA PRO A 259 1.23 -10.49 25.69
C PRO A 259 -0.16 -9.93 26.04
N LYS A 260 -0.42 -9.68 27.32
CA LYS A 260 -1.68 -9.07 27.78
C LYS A 260 -1.75 -7.58 27.54
N LYS A 261 -0.60 -6.93 27.37
CA LYS A 261 -0.46 -5.46 27.31
C LYS A 261 0.08 -4.94 26.00
N VAL A 262 0.69 -5.79 25.17
CA VAL A 262 1.36 -5.39 23.95
C VAL A 262 1.08 -6.39 22.83
N THR A 263 0.77 -5.88 21.66
CA THR A 263 0.81 -6.68 20.43
C THR A 263 1.53 -5.92 19.34
N PHE A 264 2.38 -6.61 18.59
CA PHE A 264 3.09 -6.11 17.43
C PHE A 264 2.46 -6.69 16.17
N GLN A 265 1.80 -5.84 15.38
CA GLN A 265 1.28 -6.27 14.09
C GLN A 265 2.32 -6.00 13.01
N MET A 266 2.74 -7.05 12.33
CA MET A 266 3.69 -7.00 11.22
C MET A 266 2.92 -6.81 9.91
N ASN A 267 3.03 -5.62 9.34
CA ASN A 267 2.40 -5.28 8.06
C ASN A 267 3.29 -5.75 6.92
N ASP A 268 2.94 -6.87 6.30
CA ASP A 268 3.77 -7.68 5.42
C ASP A 268 5.00 -8.27 6.17
N THR A 269 6.00 -8.74 5.42
CA THR A 269 7.21 -9.37 5.98
C THR A 269 8.30 -8.37 6.36
N HIS A 270 8.16 -7.10 6.01
CA HIS A 270 9.17 -6.09 6.26
C HIS A 270 9.58 -5.98 7.75
N PRO A 271 8.65 -6.09 8.71
CA PRO A 271 9.01 -6.06 10.12
C PRO A 271 9.31 -7.42 10.75
N THR A 272 9.45 -8.49 10.00
CA THR A 272 9.54 -9.87 10.56
C THR A 272 10.76 -10.09 11.44
N VAL A 273 11.82 -9.32 11.31
CA VAL A 273 12.95 -9.34 12.26
C VAL A 273 12.51 -9.07 13.71
N ALA A 274 11.32 -8.53 13.92
CA ALA A 274 10.72 -8.33 15.24
C ALA A 274 10.67 -9.61 16.07
N VAL A 275 10.44 -10.76 15.43
CA VAL A 275 10.43 -12.07 16.10
C VAL A 275 11.77 -12.33 16.78
N ALA A 276 12.85 -12.27 16.04
CA ALA A 276 14.18 -12.54 16.56
C ALA A 276 14.73 -11.40 17.45
N GLU A 277 14.35 -10.15 17.18
CA GLU A 277 14.75 -9.04 18.03
C GLU A 277 14.07 -9.10 19.40
N LEU A 278 12.79 -9.40 19.47
CA LEU A 278 12.12 -9.60 20.75
C LEU A 278 12.74 -10.78 21.52
N MET A 279 13.00 -11.88 20.84
CA MET A 279 13.72 -13.02 21.43
C MET A 279 15.08 -12.61 21.97
N ARG A 280 15.87 -11.84 21.19
CA ARG A 280 17.18 -11.37 21.62
C ARG A 280 17.13 -10.58 22.91
N ILE A 281 16.22 -9.64 23.01
CA ILE A 281 16.06 -8.81 24.21
C ILE A 281 15.67 -9.68 25.41
N LEU A 282 14.69 -10.56 25.24
CA LEU A 282 14.22 -11.43 26.32
C LEU A 282 15.32 -12.42 26.79
N LEU A 283 16.09 -12.98 25.86
CA LEU A 283 17.18 -13.90 26.17
C LEU A 283 18.41 -13.22 26.75
N ASP A 284 18.94 -12.22 26.02
CA ASP A 284 20.26 -11.67 26.27
C ASP A 284 20.25 -10.50 27.25
N GLU A 285 19.20 -9.67 27.25
CA GLU A 285 19.09 -8.49 28.14
C GLU A 285 18.28 -8.81 29.40
N GLU A 286 17.24 -9.62 29.28
CA GLU A 286 16.35 -9.96 30.42
C GLU A 286 16.67 -11.31 31.07
N GLY A 287 17.58 -12.09 30.50
CA GLY A 287 18.06 -13.34 31.09
C GLY A 287 17.05 -14.48 31.13
N MET A 288 16.05 -14.47 30.25
CA MET A 288 15.03 -15.54 30.20
C MET A 288 15.56 -16.80 29.53
N SER A 289 14.95 -17.94 29.86
CA SER A 289 15.15 -19.16 29.10
C SER A 289 14.55 -19.07 27.71
N TRP A 290 14.98 -19.93 26.79
CA TRP A 290 14.40 -19.98 25.44
C TRP A 290 12.90 -20.23 25.47
N ASP A 291 12.44 -21.18 26.26
CA ASP A 291 11.03 -21.54 26.31
C ASP A 291 10.16 -20.42 26.84
N GLU A 292 10.62 -19.68 27.86
CA GLU A 292 9.92 -18.49 28.37
C GLU A 292 9.86 -17.38 27.30
N ALA A 293 10.99 -17.07 26.67
CA ALA A 293 11.10 -16.05 25.65
C ALA A 293 10.24 -16.38 24.41
N TRP A 294 10.24 -17.65 24.01
CA TRP A 294 9.45 -18.11 22.87
C TRP A 294 7.95 -18.06 23.14
N GLU A 295 7.52 -18.48 24.33
CA GLU A 295 6.13 -18.38 24.76
C GLU A 295 5.62 -16.94 24.72
N ILE A 296 6.41 -15.99 25.24
CA ILE A 296 6.07 -14.55 25.19
C ILE A 296 6.02 -14.05 23.75
N THR A 297 7.05 -14.31 22.97
CA THR A 297 7.19 -13.78 21.60
C THR A 297 6.06 -14.27 20.71
N THR A 298 5.74 -15.57 20.77
CA THR A 298 4.69 -16.16 19.93
C THR A 298 3.27 -15.76 20.32
N HIS A 299 3.09 -15.00 21.40
CA HIS A 299 1.82 -14.41 21.81
C HIS A 299 1.80 -12.89 21.67
N CYS A 300 2.90 -12.28 21.20
CA CYS A 300 3.02 -10.84 20.99
C CYS A 300 3.00 -10.41 19.53
N VAL A 301 3.34 -11.28 18.58
CA VAL A 301 3.49 -10.92 17.17
C VAL A 301 2.41 -11.55 16.31
N ALA A 302 1.87 -10.77 15.38
CA ALA A 302 0.89 -11.21 14.40
C ALA A 302 1.29 -10.68 13.01
N TYR A 303 0.91 -11.39 11.97
CA TYR A 303 1.37 -11.16 10.60
C TYR A 303 0.20 -11.01 9.63
N THR A 304 0.24 -9.97 8.82
CA THR A 304 -0.65 -9.79 7.67
C THR A 304 0.15 -9.99 6.39
N ASN A 305 -0.29 -10.92 5.54
CA ASN A 305 0.25 -11.12 4.21
C ASN A 305 -0.45 -10.20 3.21
N HIS A 306 0.32 -9.50 2.37
CA HIS A 306 -0.19 -8.65 1.28
C HIS A 306 0.18 -9.16 -0.11
N THR A 307 0.81 -10.32 -0.20
CA THR A 307 1.43 -10.82 -1.42
C THR A 307 0.89 -12.19 -1.79
N ILE A 308 0.44 -12.36 -3.03
CA ILE A 308 0.03 -13.66 -3.55
C ILE A 308 1.18 -14.36 -4.29
N MET A 309 1.97 -13.61 -5.05
CA MET A 309 3.01 -14.18 -5.90
C MET A 309 4.16 -14.73 -5.06
N ALA A 310 4.43 -16.03 -5.19
CA ALA A 310 5.49 -16.71 -4.43
C ALA A 310 6.88 -16.10 -4.63
N GLU A 311 7.19 -15.64 -5.84
CA GLU A 311 8.46 -14.98 -6.17
C GLU A 311 8.63 -13.61 -5.51
N ALA A 312 7.54 -12.98 -5.09
CA ALA A 312 7.58 -11.70 -4.38
C ALA A 312 7.67 -11.84 -2.86
N LEU A 313 7.62 -13.07 -2.32
CA LEU A 313 7.87 -13.33 -0.91
C LEU A 313 9.33 -13.02 -0.57
N GLU A 314 9.54 -12.23 0.47
CA GLU A 314 10.85 -11.70 0.84
C GLU A 314 11.81 -12.79 1.33
N LYS A 315 13.02 -12.79 0.76
CA LYS A 315 14.11 -13.70 1.10
C LYS A 315 15.40 -12.92 1.20
N TRP A 316 16.22 -13.25 2.19
CA TRP A 316 17.53 -12.65 2.35
C TRP A 316 18.63 -13.69 2.17
N PRO A 317 19.70 -13.40 1.40
CA PRO A 317 20.90 -14.25 1.43
C PRO A 317 21.41 -14.40 2.86
N ILE A 318 21.72 -15.62 3.28
CA ILE A 318 22.21 -15.89 4.64
C ILE A 318 23.48 -15.11 4.95
N ASP A 319 24.41 -15.00 4.00
CA ASP A 319 25.67 -14.29 4.21
C ASP A 319 25.46 -12.81 4.54
N ILE A 320 24.52 -12.13 3.88
CA ILE A 320 24.16 -10.74 4.17
C ILE A 320 23.51 -10.64 5.55
N PHE A 321 22.52 -11.48 5.82
CA PHE A 321 21.77 -11.46 7.08
C PHE A 321 22.69 -11.74 8.28
N GLN A 322 23.50 -12.79 8.20
CA GLN A 322 24.42 -13.18 9.25
C GLN A 322 25.50 -12.13 9.51
N ARG A 323 26.03 -11.51 8.47
CA ARG A 323 27.06 -10.48 8.61
C ARG A 323 26.52 -9.20 9.24
N LEU A 324 25.34 -8.78 8.86
CA LEU A 324 24.72 -7.54 9.37
C LEU A 324 24.10 -7.72 10.75
N LEU A 325 23.51 -8.87 11.02
CA LEU A 325 22.73 -9.16 12.22
C LEU A 325 23.18 -10.49 12.84
N PRO A 326 24.42 -10.60 13.32
CA PRO A 326 25.01 -11.88 13.70
C PRO A 326 24.26 -12.57 14.86
N ARG A 327 23.84 -11.83 15.89
CA ARG A 327 23.09 -12.41 17.00
C ARG A 327 21.66 -12.76 16.61
N VAL A 328 20.98 -11.90 15.90
CA VAL A 328 19.64 -12.14 15.37
C VAL A 328 19.63 -13.38 14.46
N TYR A 329 20.67 -13.54 13.62
CA TYR A 329 20.81 -14.74 12.79
C TYR A 329 20.92 -16.03 13.62
N GLN A 330 21.71 -16.03 14.70
CA GLN A 330 21.82 -17.20 15.58
C GLN A 330 20.45 -17.59 16.16
N ILE A 331 19.65 -16.62 16.50
CA ILE A 331 18.30 -16.85 17.03
C ILE A 331 17.37 -17.40 15.93
N VAL A 332 17.42 -16.84 14.73
CA VAL A 332 16.67 -17.37 13.58
C VAL A 332 17.08 -18.80 13.25
N ASP A 333 18.37 -19.10 13.29
CA ASP A 333 18.90 -20.45 13.08
C ASP A 333 18.36 -21.45 14.12
N GLU A 334 18.30 -21.08 15.38
CA GLU A 334 17.75 -21.93 16.44
C GLU A 334 16.23 -22.12 16.31
N ILE A 335 15.50 -21.07 15.93
CA ILE A 335 14.06 -21.18 15.62
C ILE A 335 13.86 -22.17 14.46
N ASN A 336 14.66 -22.03 13.41
CA ASN A 336 14.61 -22.93 12.26
C ASN A 336 14.92 -24.37 12.63
N ARG A 337 15.98 -24.61 13.42
CA ARG A 337 16.37 -25.95 13.87
C ARG A 337 15.21 -26.65 14.60
N ARG A 338 14.61 -25.97 15.55
CA ARG A 338 13.47 -26.50 16.32
C ARG A 338 12.25 -26.77 15.45
N PHE A 339 11.94 -25.86 14.54
CA PHE A 339 10.81 -26.00 13.65
C PHE A 339 11.02 -27.12 12.61
N VAL A 340 12.21 -27.28 12.07
CA VAL A 340 12.55 -28.39 11.16
C VAL A 340 12.43 -29.73 11.85
N GLU A 341 12.85 -29.84 13.11
CA GLU A 341 12.65 -31.05 13.91
C GLU A 341 11.16 -31.39 14.06
N GLU A 342 10.31 -30.37 14.29
CA GLU A 342 8.85 -30.55 14.36
C GLU A 342 8.27 -31.04 13.05
N ILE A 343 8.69 -30.45 11.91
CA ILE A 343 8.25 -30.90 10.58
C ILE A 343 8.64 -32.35 10.33
N ARG A 344 9.88 -32.72 10.62
CA ARG A 344 10.39 -34.09 10.40
C ARG A 344 9.72 -35.09 11.29
N ALA A 345 9.37 -34.71 12.50
CA ALA A 345 8.60 -35.57 13.42
C ALA A 345 7.18 -35.84 12.92
N LYS A 346 6.54 -34.84 12.37
CA LYS A 346 5.16 -34.93 11.86
C LYS A 346 5.07 -35.54 10.46
N TYR A 347 6.05 -35.32 9.62
CA TYR A 347 6.11 -35.76 8.23
C TYR A 347 7.44 -36.52 7.97
N PRO A 348 7.64 -37.74 8.53
CA PRO A 348 8.87 -38.50 8.32
C PRO A 348 9.17 -38.73 6.84
N ASP A 349 10.43 -38.61 6.48
CA ASP A 349 10.93 -38.82 5.11
C ASP A 349 10.35 -37.87 4.01
N ASN A 350 9.77 -36.78 4.43
CA ASN A 350 9.24 -35.77 3.49
C ASN A 350 10.11 -34.51 3.44
N GLU A 351 11.26 -34.58 2.77
CA GLU A 351 12.18 -33.45 2.62
C GLU A 351 11.62 -32.32 1.75
N GLU A 352 10.64 -32.58 0.89
CA GLU A 352 9.95 -31.54 0.13
C GLU A 352 9.18 -30.58 1.04
N LYS A 353 8.52 -31.08 2.08
CA LYS A 353 7.87 -30.24 3.07
C LYS A 353 8.91 -29.42 3.89
N VAL A 354 10.02 -30.03 4.24
CA VAL A 354 11.12 -29.31 4.90
C VAL A 354 11.62 -28.17 4.01
N ARG A 355 11.85 -28.42 2.75
CA ARG A 355 12.31 -27.41 1.79
C ARG A 355 11.32 -26.25 1.66
N LYS A 356 10.04 -26.52 1.59
CA LYS A 356 8.99 -25.50 1.45
C LYS A 356 8.76 -24.68 2.71
N MET A 357 8.83 -25.32 3.88
CA MET A 357 8.40 -24.71 5.14
C MET A 357 9.55 -24.18 6.00
N ALA A 358 10.77 -24.68 5.82
CA ALA A 358 11.91 -24.22 6.60
C ALA A 358 12.15 -22.72 6.44
N ILE A 359 12.59 -22.08 7.52
CA ILE A 359 12.95 -20.67 7.54
C ILE A 359 14.27 -20.45 6.82
N LEU A 360 15.24 -21.33 7.07
CA LEU A 360 16.55 -21.36 6.40
C LEU A 360 16.62 -22.53 5.44
N TYR A 361 16.74 -22.25 4.16
CA TYR A 361 16.92 -23.26 3.12
C TYR A 361 17.52 -22.61 1.86
N ASP A 362 18.33 -23.38 1.10
CA ASP A 362 19.00 -22.94 -0.13
C ASP A 362 19.78 -21.63 0.02
N GLY A 363 20.44 -21.42 1.14
CA GLY A 363 21.22 -20.22 1.41
C GLY A 363 20.39 -18.95 1.62
N GLN A 364 19.09 -19.08 1.88
CA GLN A 364 18.15 -17.97 2.05
C GLN A 364 17.46 -17.99 3.42
N VAL A 365 17.19 -16.80 3.95
CA VAL A 365 16.28 -16.59 5.08
C VAL A 365 14.90 -16.24 4.49
N LYS A 366 13.92 -17.14 4.70
CA LYS A 366 12.55 -16.98 4.20
C LYS A 366 11.72 -16.26 5.25
N MET A 367 11.50 -14.96 5.04
CA MET A 367 10.87 -14.10 6.05
C MET A 367 9.40 -14.44 6.29
N ALA A 368 8.62 -14.75 5.26
CA ALA A 368 7.24 -15.17 5.45
C ALA A 368 7.13 -16.45 6.30
N ASN A 369 8.03 -17.41 6.11
CA ASN A 369 8.04 -18.64 6.89
C ASN A 369 8.32 -18.34 8.38
N LEU A 370 9.27 -17.46 8.66
CA LEU A 370 9.53 -17.02 10.03
C LEU A 370 8.31 -16.33 10.67
N ALA A 371 7.67 -15.44 9.93
CA ALA A 371 6.49 -14.71 10.39
C ALA A 371 5.32 -15.66 10.74
N ILE A 372 5.10 -16.68 9.91
CA ILE A 372 4.03 -17.67 10.13
C ILE A 372 4.34 -18.56 11.33
N VAL A 373 5.58 -19.04 11.46
CA VAL A 373 5.98 -19.92 12.57
C VAL A 373 5.82 -19.22 13.91
N ALA A 374 6.20 -17.95 13.99
CA ALA A 374 6.19 -17.19 15.25
C ALA A 374 4.88 -16.44 15.52
N GLY A 375 4.15 -16.04 14.49
CA GLY A 375 2.93 -15.27 14.67
C GLY A 375 1.77 -16.06 15.29
N TYR A 376 1.00 -15.42 16.16
CA TYR A 376 -0.22 -16.03 16.69
C TYR A 376 -1.41 -15.92 15.75
N SER A 377 -1.31 -15.06 14.74
CA SER A 377 -2.31 -14.88 13.68
C SER A 377 -1.63 -14.58 12.36
N VAL A 378 -2.15 -15.18 11.30
CA VAL A 378 -1.76 -14.95 9.91
C VAL A 378 -3.02 -14.61 9.14
N ASN A 379 -3.16 -13.41 8.64
CA ASN A 379 -4.35 -13.05 7.88
C ASN A 379 -4.04 -12.62 6.45
N GLY A 380 -4.95 -12.98 5.55
CA GLY A 380 -5.07 -12.35 4.24
C GLY A 380 -5.91 -11.09 4.31
N VAL A 381 -6.03 -10.38 3.20
CA VAL A 381 -6.60 -9.02 3.12
C VAL A 381 -7.84 -8.90 2.25
N ALA A 382 -8.30 -10.00 1.69
CA ALA A 382 -9.59 -10.20 1.04
C ALA A 382 -9.94 -11.69 1.10
N ARG A 383 -11.22 -12.02 0.97
CA ARG A 383 -11.65 -13.43 1.08
C ARG A 383 -10.98 -14.32 0.05
N LEU A 384 -10.97 -13.93 -1.22
CA LEU A 384 -10.31 -14.70 -2.28
C LEU A 384 -8.80 -14.85 -2.01
N HIS A 385 -8.15 -13.79 -1.61
CA HIS A 385 -6.72 -13.82 -1.25
C HIS A 385 -6.45 -14.84 -0.15
N THR A 386 -7.22 -14.82 0.91
CA THR A 386 -7.07 -15.76 2.03
C THR A 386 -7.28 -17.20 1.59
N GLU A 387 -8.28 -17.46 0.75
CA GLU A 387 -8.53 -18.80 0.16
C GLU A 387 -7.35 -19.27 -0.69
N ILE A 388 -6.76 -18.39 -1.49
CA ILE A 388 -5.56 -18.72 -2.31
C ILE A 388 -4.37 -19.05 -1.40
N LEU A 389 -4.15 -18.28 -0.32
CA LEU A 389 -3.11 -18.57 0.64
C LEU A 389 -3.29 -19.94 1.28
N GLU A 390 -4.49 -20.26 1.74
CA GLU A 390 -4.82 -21.52 2.44
C GLU A 390 -4.76 -22.74 1.51
N LYS A 391 -5.21 -22.61 0.28
CA LYS A 391 -5.34 -23.74 -0.66
C LYS A 391 -4.15 -23.90 -1.60
N GLN A 392 -3.36 -22.84 -1.81
CA GLN A 392 -2.27 -22.83 -2.81
C GLN A 392 -0.94 -22.42 -2.16
N GLU A 393 -0.71 -21.12 -1.98
CA GLU A 393 0.62 -20.57 -1.69
C GLU A 393 1.18 -20.97 -0.33
N LEU A 394 0.36 -21.01 0.70
CA LEU A 394 0.74 -21.36 2.09
C LEU A 394 0.03 -22.61 2.59
N ARG A 395 -0.36 -23.48 1.69
CA ARG A 395 -1.14 -24.69 2.01
C ARG A 395 -0.47 -25.55 3.08
N ASP A 396 0.83 -25.77 3.00
CA ASP A 396 1.54 -26.59 3.97
C ASP A 396 1.47 -26.00 5.37
N PHE A 397 1.57 -24.68 5.49
CA PHE A 397 1.41 -23.99 6.77
C PHE A 397 -0.03 -24.00 7.27
N TYR A 398 -1.00 -23.88 6.38
CA TYR A 398 -2.41 -23.97 6.75
C TYR A 398 -2.76 -25.37 7.26
N GLU A 399 -2.25 -26.42 6.66
CA GLU A 399 -2.42 -27.81 7.15
C GLU A 399 -1.80 -27.99 8.53
N LEU A 400 -0.67 -27.34 8.81
CA LEU A 400 0.03 -27.45 10.09
C LEU A 400 -0.58 -26.57 11.19
N PHE A 401 -0.98 -25.34 10.84
CA PHE A 401 -1.49 -24.32 11.77
C PHE A 401 -2.82 -23.72 11.31
N PRO A 402 -3.87 -24.52 11.09
CA PRO A 402 -5.13 -24.01 10.57
C PRO A 402 -5.76 -22.91 11.44
N GLU A 403 -5.52 -22.96 12.75
CA GLU A 403 -6.04 -22.01 13.73
C GLU A 403 -5.45 -20.60 13.62
N LYS A 404 -4.27 -20.45 13.00
CA LYS A 404 -3.63 -19.14 12.80
C LYS A 404 -4.25 -18.35 11.66
N PHE A 405 -4.78 -19.02 10.63
CA PHE A 405 -5.22 -18.40 9.39
C PHE A 405 -6.62 -17.81 9.51
N ASN A 406 -6.76 -16.57 9.06
CA ASN A 406 -8.05 -15.90 8.99
C ASN A 406 -8.03 -14.80 7.90
N ASN A 407 -9.19 -14.28 7.57
CA ASN A 407 -9.36 -13.18 6.64
C ASN A 407 -9.77 -11.89 7.35
N LYS A 408 -9.13 -10.80 6.98
CA LYS A 408 -9.55 -9.43 7.32
C LYS A 408 -9.59 -8.60 6.04
N THR A 409 -10.76 -8.51 5.45
CA THR A 409 -10.93 -7.71 4.22
C THR A 409 -10.55 -6.27 4.49
N ASN A 410 -9.65 -5.73 3.65
CA ASN A 410 -9.19 -4.36 3.75
C ASN A 410 -10.36 -3.35 3.69
N GLY A 411 -10.09 -2.16 4.12
CA GLY A 411 -11.00 -1.03 4.08
C GLY A 411 -10.26 0.29 3.95
N ILE A 412 -11.03 1.34 3.79
CA ILE A 412 -10.57 2.72 3.65
C ILE A 412 -11.30 3.62 4.65
N THR A 413 -10.67 4.73 5.03
CA THR A 413 -11.34 5.72 5.87
C THR A 413 -12.23 6.64 5.05
N GLN A 414 -13.50 6.69 5.39
CA GLN A 414 -14.48 7.60 4.79
C GLN A 414 -14.22 9.05 5.16
N ARG A 415 -13.51 9.33 6.22
CA ARG A 415 -13.15 10.70 6.62
C ARG A 415 -12.23 11.33 5.59
N ARG A 416 -11.16 10.65 5.18
CA ARG A 416 -10.27 11.13 4.12
C ARG A 416 -10.94 11.09 2.75
N PHE A 417 -11.49 9.94 2.36
CA PHE A 417 -11.87 9.68 0.97
C PHE A 417 -13.29 10.12 0.60
N LEU A 418 -14.10 10.54 1.55
CA LEU A 418 -15.38 11.17 1.28
C LEU A 418 -15.50 12.54 1.95
N ALA A 419 -15.37 12.62 3.26
CA ALA A 419 -15.56 13.89 3.99
C ALA A 419 -14.56 14.98 3.55
N HIS A 420 -13.28 14.65 3.48
CA HIS A 420 -12.23 15.57 3.04
C HIS A 420 -12.09 15.63 1.51
N GLY A 421 -12.06 14.48 0.85
CA GLY A 421 -11.77 14.39 -0.58
C GLY A 421 -12.90 14.83 -1.49
N ASN A 422 -14.14 14.73 -1.04
CA ASN A 422 -15.33 15.05 -1.86
C ASN A 422 -16.42 15.74 -1.02
N PRO A 423 -16.20 16.98 -0.60
CA PRO A 423 -17.13 17.68 0.28
C PRO A 423 -18.52 17.86 -0.34
N LEU A 424 -18.63 18.06 -1.64
CA LEU A 424 -19.94 18.16 -2.32
C LEU A 424 -20.75 16.89 -2.16
N LEU A 425 -20.14 15.73 -2.37
CA LEU A 425 -20.80 14.44 -2.18
C LEU A 425 -21.09 14.16 -0.70
N ALA A 426 -20.15 14.49 0.18
CA ALA A 426 -20.31 14.34 1.63
C ALA A 426 -21.53 15.11 2.14
N ASP A 427 -21.70 16.35 1.70
CA ASP A 427 -22.86 17.19 2.04
C ASP A 427 -24.18 16.60 1.52
N TRP A 428 -24.15 16.07 0.29
CA TRP A 428 -25.30 15.40 -0.31
C TRP A 428 -25.70 14.13 0.46
N VAL A 429 -24.72 13.31 0.84
CA VAL A 429 -24.94 12.12 1.67
C VAL A 429 -25.56 12.51 3.02
N THR A 430 -24.99 13.51 3.69
CA THR A 430 -25.48 14.02 4.98
C THR A 430 -26.91 14.56 4.87
N LYS A 431 -27.21 15.28 3.78
CA LYS A 431 -28.58 15.78 3.51
C LYS A 431 -29.61 14.65 3.46
N HIS A 432 -29.23 13.49 2.89
CA HIS A 432 -30.17 12.39 2.67
C HIS A 432 -30.23 11.38 3.82
N VAL A 433 -29.11 11.08 4.49
CA VAL A 433 -29.04 10.00 5.49
C VAL A 433 -28.57 10.48 6.88
N GLY A 434 -28.33 11.78 7.06
CA GLY A 434 -27.76 12.32 8.31
C GLY A 434 -26.23 12.20 8.35
N LYS A 435 -25.62 12.71 9.41
CA LYS A 435 -24.15 12.80 9.54
C LYS A 435 -23.48 11.56 10.15
N ASP A 436 -24.27 10.59 10.63
CA ASP A 436 -23.73 9.45 11.37
C ASP A 436 -22.85 8.52 10.52
N TRP A 437 -22.92 8.63 9.18
CA TRP A 437 -22.06 7.86 8.27
C TRP A 437 -20.57 8.15 8.49
N ILE A 438 -20.21 9.32 9.02
CA ILE A 438 -18.79 9.70 9.23
C ILE A 438 -18.08 8.73 10.18
N THR A 439 -18.80 8.21 11.17
CA THR A 439 -18.30 7.21 12.12
C THR A 439 -18.94 5.82 11.97
N SER A 440 -19.93 5.68 11.10
CA SER A 440 -20.61 4.43 10.82
C SER A 440 -21.02 4.37 9.35
N LEU A 441 -20.09 3.97 8.49
CA LEU A 441 -20.32 3.99 7.04
C LEU A 441 -21.47 3.10 6.60
N ALA A 442 -21.86 2.09 7.38
CA ALA A 442 -23.04 1.27 7.11
C ALA A 442 -24.33 2.09 6.94
N LYS A 443 -24.39 3.28 7.51
CA LYS A 443 -25.57 4.19 7.39
C LYS A 443 -25.80 4.68 5.96
N VAL A 444 -24.81 4.65 5.07
CA VAL A 444 -25.02 5.04 3.67
C VAL A 444 -25.92 4.08 2.89
N GLU A 445 -26.20 2.90 3.42
CA GLU A 445 -27.15 1.95 2.84
C GLU A 445 -28.55 2.58 2.68
N ASP A 446 -28.92 3.52 3.53
CA ASP A 446 -30.19 4.25 3.43
C ASP A 446 -30.30 5.10 2.14
N LEU A 447 -29.20 5.32 1.41
CA LEU A 447 -29.23 5.93 0.08
C LEU A 447 -29.94 5.06 -0.96
N THR A 448 -30.11 3.77 -0.72
CA THR A 448 -30.76 2.83 -1.64
C THR A 448 -32.17 3.32 -2.06
N LYS A 449 -32.93 3.89 -1.14
CA LYS A 449 -34.26 4.44 -1.42
C LYS A 449 -34.27 5.66 -2.34
N TYR A 450 -33.10 6.33 -2.51
CA TYR A 450 -32.98 7.48 -3.40
C TYR A 450 -32.39 7.11 -4.77
N ALA A 451 -31.98 5.87 -4.97
CA ALA A 451 -31.32 5.43 -6.21
C ALA A 451 -32.21 5.60 -7.45
N THR A 452 -33.52 5.52 -7.30
CA THR A 452 -34.53 5.71 -8.36
C THR A 452 -35.22 7.06 -8.31
N ASP A 453 -34.90 7.93 -7.35
CA ASP A 453 -35.47 9.27 -7.24
C ASP A 453 -34.81 10.19 -8.29
N PRO A 454 -35.62 10.73 -9.25
CA PRO A 454 -35.06 11.60 -10.31
C PRO A 454 -34.34 12.83 -9.79
N LYS A 455 -34.82 13.43 -8.70
CA LYS A 455 -34.19 14.62 -8.10
C LYS A 455 -32.84 14.27 -7.48
N ALA A 456 -32.77 13.18 -6.71
CA ALA A 456 -31.51 12.71 -6.13
C ALA A 456 -30.50 12.33 -7.22
N GLN A 457 -30.94 11.67 -8.28
CA GLN A 457 -30.10 11.34 -9.44
C GLN A 457 -29.53 12.58 -10.12
N GLN A 458 -30.34 13.60 -10.34
CA GLN A 458 -29.90 14.85 -10.96
C GLN A 458 -28.89 15.58 -10.07
N GLU A 459 -29.14 15.65 -8.77
CA GLU A 459 -28.21 16.26 -7.80
C GLU A 459 -26.86 15.53 -7.81
N PHE A 460 -26.87 14.19 -7.80
CA PHE A 460 -25.65 13.39 -7.87
C PHE A 460 -24.86 13.64 -9.16
N LEU A 461 -25.53 13.63 -10.31
CA LEU A 461 -24.88 13.89 -11.60
C LEU A 461 -24.25 15.27 -11.66
N GLU A 462 -24.90 16.29 -11.10
CA GLU A 462 -24.35 17.65 -11.03
C GLU A 462 -23.11 17.70 -10.12
N ILE A 463 -23.13 17.03 -8.98
CA ILE A 463 -21.95 16.94 -8.11
C ILE A 463 -20.77 16.28 -8.84
N LYS A 464 -21.01 15.17 -9.52
CA LYS A 464 -19.99 14.50 -10.34
C LYS A 464 -19.44 15.45 -11.41
N LYS A 465 -20.29 16.17 -12.08
CA LYS A 465 -19.90 17.15 -13.10
C LYS A 465 -19.00 18.23 -12.52
N GLN A 466 -19.32 18.79 -11.37
CA GLN A 466 -18.50 19.80 -10.71
C GLN A 466 -17.11 19.26 -10.35
N ASN A 467 -17.04 18.05 -9.84
CA ASN A 467 -15.77 17.38 -9.56
C ASN A 467 -14.95 17.13 -10.85
N LYS A 468 -15.61 16.77 -11.94
CA LYS A 468 -14.97 16.58 -13.25
C LYS A 468 -14.45 17.92 -13.82
N ILE A 469 -15.18 18.99 -13.68
CA ILE A 469 -14.74 20.34 -14.08
C ILE A 469 -13.48 20.74 -13.31
N ARG A 470 -13.45 20.49 -12.00
CA ARG A 470 -12.28 20.78 -11.17
C ARG A 470 -11.05 20.01 -11.64
N LEU A 471 -11.19 18.70 -11.89
CA LEU A 471 -10.10 17.87 -12.37
C LEU A 471 -9.66 18.26 -13.80
N ALA A 472 -10.60 18.60 -14.68
CA ALA A 472 -10.32 19.05 -16.03
C ALA A 472 -9.47 20.35 -16.02
N LYS A 473 -9.76 21.26 -15.10
CA LYS A 473 -8.96 22.47 -14.89
C LYS A 473 -7.54 22.14 -14.47
N TYR A 474 -7.38 21.24 -13.51
CA TYR A 474 -6.08 20.75 -13.07
C TYR A 474 -5.27 20.14 -14.23
N ILE A 475 -5.92 19.30 -15.03
CA ILE A 475 -5.28 18.64 -16.20
C ILE A 475 -4.83 19.70 -17.21
N LYS A 476 -5.64 20.71 -17.48
CA LYS A 476 -5.27 21.81 -18.39
C LYS A 476 -4.05 22.58 -17.87
N GLU A 477 -4.03 22.91 -16.60
CA GLU A 477 -2.94 23.67 -15.97
C GLU A 477 -1.63 22.89 -15.92
N HIS A 478 -1.68 21.57 -15.65
CA HIS A 478 -0.50 20.75 -15.45
C HIS A 478 -0.05 19.95 -16.68
N ASN A 479 -1.00 19.52 -17.51
CA ASN A 479 -0.72 18.71 -18.71
C ASN A 479 -0.86 19.51 -20.02
N GLY A 480 -1.49 20.68 -19.98
CA GLY A 480 -1.80 21.45 -21.19
C GLY A 480 -2.84 20.81 -22.11
N ILE A 481 -3.61 19.85 -21.59
CA ILE A 481 -4.62 19.09 -22.35
C ILE A 481 -6.01 19.58 -21.97
N GLU A 482 -6.81 19.94 -22.97
CA GLU A 482 -8.22 20.22 -22.76
C GLU A 482 -9.04 18.94 -22.82
N VAL A 483 -9.72 18.63 -21.72
CA VAL A 483 -10.62 17.50 -21.62
C VAL A 483 -12.05 17.98 -21.41
N ASP A 484 -12.99 17.27 -22.03
CA ASP A 484 -14.42 17.59 -21.91
C ASP A 484 -14.99 16.97 -20.63
N PRO A 485 -15.49 17.77 -19.67
CA PRO A 485 -16.12 17.24 -18.46
C PRO A 485 -17.38 16.39 -18.72
N ASN A 486 -17.96 16.46 -19.92
CA ASN A 486 -19.10 15.62 -20.31
C ASN A 486 -18.64 14.28 -20.88
N SER A 487 -17.36 14.07 -21.16
CA SER A 487 -16.82 12.77 -21.56
C SER A 487 -16.79 11.79 -20.38
N ILE A 488 -16.72 10.51 -20.68
CA ILE A 488 -16.50 9.48 -19.64
C ILE A 488 -15.07 9.64 -19.10
N PHE A 489 -14.93 9.85 -17.78
CA PHE A 489 -13.63 9.81 -17.12
C PHE A 489 -13.33 8.36 -16.70
N ASP A 490 -12.54 7.69 -17.54
CA ASP A 490 -12.11 6.32 -17.37
C ASP A 490 -10.71 6.31 -16.73
N VAL A 491 -10.61 5.84 -15.50
CA VAL A 491 -9.47 6.12 -14.63
C VAL A 491 -8.79 4.85 -14.16
N GLN A 492 -7.47 4.78 -14.37
CA GLN A 492 -6.60 3.78 -13.77
C GLN A 492 -5.42 4.47 -13.07
N VAL A 493 -5.51 4.58 -11.75
CA VAL A 493 -4.47 5.23 -10.92
C VAL A 493 -4.02 4.25 -9.82
N LYS A 494 -2.80 3.80 -9.94
CA LYS A 494 -2.16 2.82 -9.05
C LYS A 494 -0.69 2.67 -9.42
N ARG A 495 0.12 2.04 -8.56
CA ARG A 495 1.49 1.68 -8.94
C ARG A 495 1.50 0.94 -10.26
N LEU A 496 2.52 1.19 -11.07
CA LEU A 496 2.67 0.47 -12.32
C LEU A 496 3.33 -0.88 -12.07
N HIS A 497 2.60 -1.92 -12.36
CA HIS A 497 3.07 -3.30 -12.33
C HIS A 497 2.40 -4.10 -13.45
N GLU A 498 3.12 -5.06 -14.03
CA GLU A 498 2.61 -5.86 -15.15
C GLU A 498 1.31 -6.59 -14.82
N TYR A 499 1.14 -7.10 -13.58
CA TYR A 499 -0.09 -7.82 -13.20
C TYR A 499 -1.32 -6.92 -13.09
N LYS A 500 -1.12 -5.60 -12.88
CA LYS A 500 -2.22 -4.60 -12.84
C LYS A 500 -2.71 -4.23 -14.23
N ARG A 501 -1.98 -4.64 -15.24
CA ARG A 501 -2.32 -4.61 -16.68
C ARG A 501 -2.62 -3.23 -17.26
N GLN A 502 -1.89 -2.20 -16.82
CA GLN A 502 -1.94 -0.89 -17.50
C GLN A 502 -1.64 -1.03 -18.99
N LEU A 503 -0.77 -1.97 -19.37
CA LEU A 503 -0.50 -2.29 -20.77
C LEU A 503 -1.77 -2.70 -21.51
N MET A 504 -2.62 -3.54 -20.93
CA MET A 504 -3.90 -3.94 -21.56
C MET A 504 -4.80 -2.73 -21.78
N ASN A 505 -4.87 -1.82 -20.83
CA ASN A 505 -5.65 -0.59 -20.94
C ASN A 505 -5.17 0.28 -22.11
N ILE A 506 -3.87 0.56 -22.20
CA ILE A 506 -3.37 1.40 -23.30
C ILE A 506 -3.45 0.71 -24.66
N LEU A 507 -3.29 -0.61 -24.72
CA LEU A 507 -3.53 -1.37 -25.96
C LEU A 507 -5.00 -1.25 -26.41
N HIS A 508 -5.93 -1.26 -25.47
CA HIS A 508 -7.34 -1.03 -25.77
C HIS A 508 -7.61 0.40 -26.29
N VAL A 509 -6.95 1.40 -25.73
CA VAL A 509 -7.02 2.77 -26.26
C VAL A 509 -6.53 2.82 -27.70
N MET A 510 -5.42 2.16 -28.01
CA MET A 510 -4.90 2.04 -29.38
C MET A 510 -5.89 1.32 -30.31
N TYR A 511 -6.54 0.26 -29.81
CA TYR A 511 -7.60 -0.43 -30.53
C TYR A 511 -8.78 0.49 -30.85
N LEU A 512 -9.28 1.26 -29.90
CA LEU A 512 -10.35 2.22 -30.13
C LEU A 512 -9.96 3.30 -31.14
N TYR A 513 -8.73 3.80 -31.02
CA TYR A 513 -8.20 4.77 -31.99
C TYR A 513 -8.19 4.19 -33.42
N ASN A 514 -7.75 2.95 -33.59
CA ASN A 514 -7.82 2.26 -34.88
C ASN A 514 -9.25 2.17 -35.43
N GLN A 515 -10.23 1.85 -34.57
CA GLN A 515 -11.65 1.75 -34.93
C GLN A 515 -12.20 3.11 -35.40
N ILE A 516 -11.91 4.19 -34.68
CA ILE A 516 -12.38 5.53 -35.03
C ILE A 516 -11.72 6.02 -36.31
N LYS A 517 -10.42 5.76 -36.51
CA LYS A 517 -9.71 6.10 -37.75
C LYS A 517 -10.29 5.39 -38.97
N ALA A 518 -10.68 4.13 -38.81
CA ALA A 518 -11.30 3.33 -39.88
C ALA A 518 -12.75 3.78 -40.18
N ASN A 519 -13.47 4.24 -39.19
CA ASN A 519 -14.85 4.73 -39.31
C ASN A 519 -15.09 5.99 -38.45
N PRO A 520 -14.67 7.17 -38.93
CA PRO A 520 -14.81 8.42 -38.16
C PRO A 520 -16.24 8.79 -37.80
N GLY A 521 -17.23 8.27 -38.51
CA GLY A 521 -18.66 8.48 -38.27
C GLY A 521 -19.30 7.50 -37.31
N MET A 522 -18.52 6.58 -36.72
CA MET A 522 -19.07 5.61 -35.77
C MET A 522 -19.68 6.29 -34.55
N ASP A 523 -20.73 5.67 -34.01
CA ASP A 523 -21.32 6.12 -32.76
C ASP A 523 -20.37 5.76 -31.60
N PHE A 524 -19.84 6.79 -30.96
CA PHE A 524 -18.86 6.66 -29.90
C PHE A 524 -19.05 7.78 -28.87
N TYR A 525 -19.35 7.42 -27.62
CA TYR A 525 -19.42 8.41 -26.55
C TYR A 525 -18.01 8.91 -26.18
N PRO A 526 -17.75 10.23 -26.18
CA PRO A 526 -16.44 10.76 -25.87
C PRO A 526 -15.88 10.25 -24.55
N ARG A 527 -14.60 9.88 -24.55
CA ARG A 527 -13.95 9.27 -23.41
C ARG A 527 -12.57 9.87 -23.15
N THR A 528 -12.31 10.18 -21.88
CA THR A 528 -11.01 10.62 -21.41
C THR A 528 -10.41 9.51 -20.55
N PHE A 529 -9.31 8.92 -21.02
CA PHE A 529 -8.56 7.91 -20.29
C PHE A 529 -7.52 8.58 -19.42
N ILE A 530 -7.62 8.41 -18.10
CA ILE A 530 -6.76 9.06 -17.12
C ILE A 530 -5.91 7.99 -16.44
N PHE A 531 -4.59 8.12 -16.57
CA PHE A 531 -3.61 7.26 -15.93
C PHE A 531 -2.84 8.05 -14.88
N GLY A 532 -2.43 7.36 -13.82
CA GLY A 532 -1.48 7.85 -12.86
C GLY A 532 -0.76 6.65 -12.25
N ALA A 533 0.56 6.66 -12.30
CA ALA A 533 1.33 5.51 -11.86
C ALA A 533 2.78 5.87 -11.63
N LYS A 534 3.36 5.38 -10.54
CA LYS A 534 4.80 5.36 -10.34
C LYS A 534 5.32 3.94 -10.54
N ALA A 535 6.38 3.80 -11.33
CA ALA A 535 7.10 2.54 -11.50
C ALA A 535 8.31 2.52 -10.57
N ALA A 536 8.67 1.34 -10.03
CA ALA A 536 9.93 1.19 -9.32
C ALA A 536 11.10 1.60 -10.23
N ALA A 537 12.10 2.29 -9.69
CA ALA A 537 13.20 2.87 -10.48
C ALA A 537 13.95 1.85 -11.36
N GLY A 538 14.12 0.62 -10.86
CA GLY A 538 14.76 -0.47 -11.58
C GLY A 538 13.83 -1.35 -12.43
N TYR A 539 12.54 -1.05 -12.47
CA TYR A 539 11.54 -1.85 -13.17
C TYR A 539 11.37 -1.37 -14.62
N ARG A 540 12.24 -1.85 -15.47
CA ARG A 540 12.39 -1.39 -16.86
C ARG A 540 11.10 -1.54 -17.69
N THR A 541 10.46 -2.69 -17.66
CA THR A 541 9.21 -2.96 -18.40
C THR A 541 8.08 -2.03 -17.98
N ALA A 542 7.95 -1.77 -16.67
CA ALA A 542 6.98 -0.82 -16.13
C ALA A 542 7.25 0.61 -16.62
N LYS A 543 8.50 1.04 -16.59
CA LYS A 543 8.90 2.37 -17.10
C LYS A 543 8.64 2.51 -18.60
N LYS A 544 8.82 1.46 -19.38
CA LYS A 544 8.45 1.43 -20.81
C LYS A 544 6.95 1.56 -21.04
N THR A 545 6.15 0.97 -20.18
CA THR A 545 4.70 1.10 -20.24
C THR A 545 4.26 2.55 -20.01
N ILE A 546 4.89 3.27 -19.08
CA ILE A 546 4.66 4.72 -18.88
C ILE A 546 5.00 5.48 -20.15
N LYS A 547 6.15 5.19 -20.77
CA LYS A 547 6.55 5.81 -22.04
C LYS A 547 5.53 5.53 -23.13
N LEU A 548 5.00 4.33 -23.23
CA LEU A 548 3.96 3.96 -24.22
C LEU A 548 2.70 4.81 -24.01
N ILE A 549 2.23 4.91 -22.77
CA ILE A 549 1.02 5.72 -22.45
C ILE A 549 1.20 7.16 -22.91
N ASN A 550 2.32 7.78 -22.57
CA ASN A 550 2.60 9.17 -22.97
C ASN A 550 2.78 9.34 -24.49
N THR A 551 3.40 8.37 -25.13
CA THR A 551 3.59 8.38 -26.60
C THR A 551 2.25 8.26 -27.33
N VAL A 552 1.39 7.35 -26.89
CA VAL A 552 0.03 7.20 -27.43
C VAL A 552 -0.81 8.46 -27.17
N ALA A 553 -0.71 9.03 -25.98
CA ALA A 553 -1.37 10.28 -25.63
C ALA A 553 -0.99 11.42 -26.58
N ASP A 554 0.28 11.56 -26.86
CA ASP A 554 0.78 12.61 -27.75
C ASP A 554 0.23 12.48 -29.17
N VAL A 555 0.17 11.27 -29.70
CA VAL A 555 -0.40 11.01 -31.03
C VAL A 555 -1.92 11.26 -31.05
N ILE A 556 -2.67 10.68 -30.14
CA ILE A 556 -4.14 10.72 -30.13
C ILE A 556 -4.66 12.12 -29.81
N ASN A 557 -4.10 12.78 -28.81
CA ASN A 557 -4.57 14.10 -28.36
C ASN A 557 -4.36 15.19 -29.42
N ASN A 558 -3.39 15.01 -30.32
CA ASN A 558 -3.05 15.96 -31.37
C ASN A 558 -3.61 15.57 -32.76
N ASP A 559 -4.43 14.52 -32.85
CA ASP A 559 -5.07 14.13 -34.10
C ASP A 559 -6.47 14.77 -34.24
N PRO A 560 -6.61 15.80 -35.09
CA PRO A 560 -7.91 16.46 -35.25
C PRO A 560 -8.94 15.59 -35.97
N SER A 561 -8.52 14.54 -36.68
CA SER A 561 -9.42 13.69 -37.49
C SER A 561 -10.40 12.88 -36.64
N ILE A 562 -10.11 12.64 -35.37
CA ILE A 562 -11.00 11.92 -34.46
C ILE A 562 -11.94 12.86 -33.67
N ASN A 563 -11.84 14.17 -33.92
CA ASN A 563 -12.72 15.18 -33.34
C ASN A 563 -12.83 15.13 -31.80
N GLY A 564 -11.71 14.87 -31.13
CA GLY A 564 -11.65 14.85 -29.66
C GLY A 564 -12.41 13.70 -29.00
N LYS A 565 -12.80 12.67 -29.74
CA LYS A 565 -13.55 11.53 -29.19
C LYS A 565 -12.79 10.76 -28.11
N ILE A 566 -11.46 10.74 -28.19
CA ILE A 566 -10.57 10.16 -27.19
C ILE A 566 -9.55 11.19 -26.76
N LYS A 567 -9.36 11.34 -25.48
CA LYS A 567 -8.21 12.01 -24.84
C LYS A 567 -7.52 11.04 -23.90
N VAL A 568 -6.20 11.12 -23.86
CA VAL A 568 -5.38 10.31 -22.95
C VAL A 568 -4.54 11.26 -22.09
N VAL A 569 -4.61 11.08 -20.78
CA VAL A 569 -3.91 11.91 -19.80
C VAL A 569 -3.10 11.03 -18.86
N PHE A 570 -1.84 11.37 -18.68
CA PHE A 570 -1.01 10.78 -17.63
C PHE A 570 -0.77 11.84 -16.55
N ILE A 571 -1.31 11.61 -15.35
CA ILE A 571 -1.14 12.50 -14.22
C ILE A 571 0.24 12.24 -13.58
N GLU A 572 1.12 13.25 -13.71
CA GLU A 572 2.46 13.22 -13.16
C GLU A 572 2.43 13.24 -11.62
N ASP A 573 3.33 12.48 -11.01
CA ASP A 573 3.52 12.45 -9.56
C ASP A 573 2.23 12.15 -8.78
N TYR A 574 1.54 11.08 -9.18
CA TYR A 574 0.34 10.59 -8.50
C TYR A 574 0.62 10.39 -7.00
N ARG A 575 -0.18 11.02 -6.15
CA ARG A 575 -0.04 11.04 -4.70
C ARG A 575 -1.39 11.27 -4.04
N VAL A 576 -1.48 11.13 -2.72
CA VAL A 576 -2.77 11.21 -1.99
C VAL A 576 -3.53 12.51 -2.25
N SER A 577 -2.85 13.66 -2.22
CA SER A 577 -3.50 14.96 -2.39
C SER A 577 -4.19 15.14 -3.75
N ILE A 578 -3.63 14.58 -4.83
CA ILE A 578 -4.28 14.57 -6.15
C ILE A 578 -5.24 13.39 -6.31
N ALA A 579 -4.96 12.27 -5.66
CA ALA A 579 -5.81 11.08 -5.70
C ALA A 579 -7.25 11.38 -5.25
N GLU A 580 -7.41 12.17 -4.19
CA GLU A 580 -8.73 12.57 -3.69
C GLU A 580 -9.58 13.24 -4.78
N TRP A 581 -8.99 14.13 -5.56
CA TRP A 581 -9.68 14.81 -6.68
C TRP A 581 -10.03 13.84 -7.81
N ILE A 582 -9.14 12.90 -8.08
CA ILE A 582 -9.35 11.88 -9.11
C ILE A 582 -10.48 10.94 -8.73
N PHE A 583 -10.52 10.45 -7.49
CA PHE A 583 -11.60 9.58 -7.01
C PHE A 583 -12.96 10.27 -7.08
N ALA A 584 -13.01 11.55 -6.70
CA ALA A 584 -14.25 12.34 -6.75
C ALA A 584 -14.77 12.56 -8.18
N ALA A 585 -13.87 12.65 -9.16
CA ALA A 585 -14.19 12.96 -10.55
C ALA A 585 -14.42 11.74 -11.45
N ALA A 586 -14.00 10.54 -11.05
CA ALA A 586 -14.01 9.37 -11.91
C ALA A 586 -15.43 8.87 -12.19
N ASP A 587 -15.68 8.48 -13.45
CA ASP A 587 -16.88 7.77 -13.87
C ASP A 587 -16.69 6.26 -13.87
N VAL A 588 -15.53 5.80 -14.37
CA VAL A 588 -15.16 4.38 -14.48
C VAL A 588 -13.88 4.14 -13.69
N SER A 589 -13.94 3.15 -12.81
CA SER A 589 -12.81 2.66 -12.01
C SER A 589 -12.25 1.40 -12.64
N GLU A 590 -11.04 1.49 -13.15
CA GLU A 590 -10.31 0.39 -13.78
C GLU A 590 -9.62 -0.48 -12.73
N GLN A 591 -10.15 -1.68 -12.50
CA GLN A 591 -9.62 -2.67 -11.53
C GLN A 591 -9.37 -4.00 -12.24
N ILE A 592 -8.45 -3.96 -13.20
CA ILE A 592 -8.28 -4.94 -14.26
C ILE A 592 -7.08 -5.89 -14.10
N SER A 593 -6.63 -6.11 -12.87
CA SER A 593 -5.56 -7.06 -12.58
C SER A 593 -5.86 -8.44 -13.14
N THR A 594 -4.83 -9.21 -13.48
CA THR A 594 -4.99 -10.64 -13.76
C THR A 594 -5.58 -11.31 -12.53
N ALA A 595 -6.68 -12.02 -12.68
CA ALA A 595 -7.35 -12.68 -11.56
C ALA A 595 -6.38 -13.61 -10.82
N SER A 596 -6.43 -13.62 -9.51
CA SER A 596 -5.52 -14.26 -8.57
C SER A 596 -4.23 -13.47 -8.22
N LYS A 597 -4.00 -12.28 -8.75
CA LYS A 597 -2.74 -11.55 -8.55
C LYS A 597 -2.84 -10.37 -7.59
N GLU A 598 -3.95 -9.64 -7.58
CA GLU A 598 -4.17 -8.55 -6.62
C GLU A 598 -4.73 -9.12 -5.32
N ALA A 599 -4.02 -8.96 -4.22
CA ALA A 599 -4.46 -9.50 -2.92
C ALA A 599 -5.81 -8.90 -2.48
N SER A 600 -5.95 -7.61 -2.56
CA SER A 600 -7.20 -6.90 -2.24
C SER A 600 -7.48 -5.77 -3.23
N GLY A 601 -6.56 -4.82 -3.33
CA GLY A 601 -6.85 -3.49 -3.81
C GLY A 601 -7.57 -2.66 -2.74
N THR A 602 -7.37 -1.36 -2.77
CA THR A 602 -8.13 -0.38 -1.96
C THR A 602 -8.59 0.80 -2.80
N GLY A 603 -7.95 1.05 -3.94
CA GLY A 603 -8.42 2.03 -4.92
C GLY A 603 -9.84 1.74 -5.38
N ASN A 604 -10.17 0.49 -5.61
CA ASN A 604 -11.52 0.02 -5.94
C ASN A 604 -12.57 0.51 -4.93
N MET A 605 -12.29 0.45 -3.64
CA MET A 605 -13.18 0.88 -2.57
C MET A 605 -13.36 2.40 -2.55
N LYS A 606 -12.30 3.17 -2.81
CA LYS A 606 -12.31 4.64 -2.86
C LYS A 606 -13.19 5.13 -4.03
N PHE A 607 -13.05 4.53 -5.19
CA PHE A 607 -13.89 4.81 -6.35
C PHE A 607 -15.36 4.46 -6.08
N MET A 608 -15.62 3.30 -5.51
CA MET A 608 -16.98 2.85 -5.16
C MET A 608 -17.66 3.84 -4.22
N LEU A 609 -16.96 4.27 -3.18
CA LEU A 609 -17.47 5.25 -2.20
C LEU A 609 -17.78 6.61 -2.85
N ASN A 610 -17.11 6.96 -3.93
CA ASN A 610 -17.32 8.21 -4.68
C ASN A 610 -18.28 8.07 -5.88
N GLY A 611 -18.92 6.92 -6.02
CA GLY A 611 -19.95 6.69 -7.05
C GLY A 611 -19.41 6.40 -8.44
N ALA A 612 -18.15 5.97 -8.58
CA ALA A 612 -17.65 5.45 -9.86
C ALA A 612 -18.14 4.02 -10.09
N ILE A 613 -18.31 3.67 -11.36
CA ILE A 613 -18.67 2.31 -11.76
C ILE A 613 -17.39 1.51 -11.96
N THR A 614 -17.27 0.37 -11.31
CA THR A 614 -16.11 -0.50 -11.44
C THR A 614 -16.17 -1.35 -12.71
N LEU A 615 -15.09 -1.31 -13.47
CA LEU A 615 -14.75 -2.27 -14.52
C LEU A 615 -13.59 -3.12 -14.01
N GLY A 616 -13.80 -4.39 -13.79
CA GLY A 616 -12.77 -5.20 -13.17
C GLY A 616 -12.88 -6.69 -13.45
N THR A 617 -11.88 -7.39 -12.95
CA THR A 617 -11.84 -8.85 -12.91
C THR A 617 -12.32 -9.37 -11.56
N MET A 618 -12.67 -10.65 -11.46
CA MET A 618 -13.01 -11.32 -10.20
C MET A 618 -11.73 -11.63 -9.42
N ASP A 619 -11.16 -10.58 -8.85
CA ASP A 619 -9.90 -10.60 -8.15
C ASP A 619 -9.94 -9.74 -6.88
N GLY A 620 -9.20 -10.15 -5.86
CA GLY A 620 -9.11 -9.41 -4.62
C GLY A 620 -10.47 -9.01 -4.04
N ALA A 621 -10.56 -7.77 -3.58
CA ALA A 621 -11.79 -7.24 -3.01
C ALA A 621 -12.91 -6.98 -4.04
N ASN A 622 -12.60 -7.00 -5.34
CA ASN A 622 -13.65 -6.88 -6.38
C ASN A 622 -14.72 -7.95 -6.24
N VAL A 623 -14.35 -9.15 -5.79
CA VAL A 623 -15.29 -10.26 -5.55
C VAL A 623 -16.35 -9.86 -4.51
N GLU A 624 -15.92 -9.27 -3.42
CA GLU A 624 -16.80 -8.84 -2.34
C GLU A 624 -17.59 -7.59 -2.73
N MET A 625 -17.01 -6.68 -3.52
CA MET A 625 -17.75 -5.55 -4.09
C MET A 625 -18.90 -6.02 -5.00
N TYR A 626 -18.63 -7.01 -5.86
CA TYR A 626 -19.65 -7.63 -6.71
C TYR A 626 -20.82 -8.20 -5.89
N GLU A 627 -20.50 -8.89 -4.81
CA GLU A 627 -21.53 -9.44 -3.91
C GLU A 627 -22.36 -8.35 -3.23
N GLU A 628 -21.72 -7.26 -2.81
CA GLU A 628 -22.39 -6.15 -2.13
C GLU A 628 -23.28 -5.34 -3.07
N VAL A 629 -22.83 -5.04 -4.28
CA VAL A 629 -23.53 -4.10 -5.18
C VAL A 629 -24.43 -4.81 -6.20
N GLY A 630 -24.20 -6.09 -6.45
CA GLY A 630 -24.94 -6.88 -7.42
C GLY A 630 -24.42 -6.75 -8.85
N ALA A 631 -24.68 -7.77 -9.67
CA ALA A 631 -24.17 -7.91 -11.03
C ALA A 631 -24.55 -6.76 -11.98
N ASP A 632 -25.70 -6.11 -11.74
CA ASP A 632 -26.19 -5.01 -12.59
C ASP A 632 -25.42 -3.70 -12.40
N ASN A 633 -24.61 -3.59 -11.35
CA ASN A 633 -23.97 -2.34 -10.93
C ASN A 633 -22.44 -2.37 -10.97
N ILE A 634 -21.89 -3.39 -11.59
CA ILE A 634 -20.46 -3.59 -11.78
C ILE A 634 -20.23 -4.32 -13.11
N PHE A 635 -19.14 -4.00 -13.81
CA PHE A 635 -18.79 -4.66 -15.06
C PHE A 635 -17.60 -5.61 -14.83
N ILE A 636 -17.86 -6.91 -14.88
CA ILE A 636 -16.86 -7.97 -14.71
C ILE A 636 -16.52 -8.59 -16.04
N PHE A 637 -15.25 -8.85 -16.27
CA PHE A 637 -14.76 -9.49 -17.49
C PHE A 637 -13.60 -10.44 -17.20
N GLY A 638 -13.32 -11.30 -18.17
CA GLY A 638 -12.11 -12.11 -18.22
C GLY A 638 -12.16 -13.38 -17.39
N MET A 639 -11.01 -14.04 -17.34
CA MET A 639 -10.86 -15.31 -16.64
C MET A 639 -11.03 -15.15 -15.12
N SER A 640 -11.56 -16.20 -14.49
CA SER A 640 -11.58 -16.34 -13.04
C SER A 640 -10.17 -16.68 -12.50
N ALA A 641 -10.01 -16.53 -11.18
CA ALA A 641 -8.76 -16.94 -10.52
C ALA A 641 -8.44 -18.42 -10.74
N ASP A 642 -9.44 -19.29 -10.65
CA ASP A 642 -9.26 -20.74 -10.88
C ASP A 642 -8.81 -21.05 -12.30
N GLU A 643 -9.37 -20.36 -13.29
CA GLU A 643 -8.95 -20.51 -14.71
C GLU A 643 -7.50 -20.06 -14.91
N VAL A 644 -7.11 -18.93 -14.36
CA VAL A 644 -5.72 -18.43 -14.42
C VAL A 644 -4.76 -19.42 -13.78
N ILE A 645 -5.06 -19.86 -12.55
CA ILE A 645 -4.22 -20.82 -11.82
C ILE A 645 -4.10 -22.13 -12.60
N ALA A 646 -5.19 -22.62 -13.18
CA ALA A 646 -5.16 -23.85 -13.99
C ALA A 646 -4.23 -23.70 -15.22
N HIS A 647 -4.31 -22.59 -15.94
CA HIS A 647 -3.40 -22.32 -17.06
C HIS A 647 -1.93 -22.21 -16.63
N GLU A 648 -1.67 -21.60 -15.50
CA GLU A 648 -0.32 -21.50 -14.96
C GLU A 648 0.24 -22.88 -14.56
N GLN A 649 -0.57 -23.74 -13.97
CA GLN A 649 -0.17 -25.09 -13.55
C GLN A 649 0.04 -26.03 -14.76
N HIS A 650 -0.80 -25.95 -15.78
CA HIS A 650 -0.76 -26.83 -16.95
C HIS A 650 0.17 -26.33 -18.04
N HIS A 651 0.66 -25.08 -17.98
CA HIS A 651 1.51 -24.44 -18.99
C HIS A 651 0.94 -24.59 -20.42
N ASP A 652 -0.38 -24.42 -20.57
CA ASP A 652 -1.13 -24.69 -21.80
C ASP A 652 -1.55 -23.44 -22.58
N TYR A 653 -1.15 -22.24 -22.12
CA TYR A 653 -1.47 -20.97 -22.75
C TYR A 653 -0.40 -20.56 -23.76
N ASN A 654 -0.82 -20.33 -25.02
CA ASN A 654 0.03 -19.78 -26.07
C ASN A 654 -0.61 -18.50 -26.63
N PRO A 655 -0.03 -17.33 -26.39
CA PRO A 655 -0.58 -16.05 -26.87
C PRO A 655 -0.62 -15.94 -28.39
N TYR A 656 0.19 -16.70 -29.13
CA TYR A 656 0.15 -16.75 -30.60
C TYR A 656 -1.19 -17.26 -31.13
N ASP A 657 -1.90 -18.09 -30.41
CA ASP A 657 -3.23 -18.57 -30.82
C ASP A 657 -4.22 -17.40 -30.91
N ILE A 658 -4.16 -16.48 -29.96
CA ILE A 658 -4.99 -15.26 -29.97
C ILE A 658 -4.48 -14.27 -31.02
N TYR A 659 -3.19 -14.01 -31.03
CA TYR A 659 -2.55 -13.09 -31.98
C TYR A 659 -2.83 -13.45 -33.44
N ASN A 660 -2.76 -14.73 -33.80
CA ASN A 660 -2.98 -15.19 -35.17
C ASN A 660 -4.46 -15.23 -35.56
N ASN A 661 -5.38 -15.35 -34.62
CA ASN A 661 -6.82 -15.53 -34.90
C ASN A 661 -7.68 -14.28 -34.66
N ASP A 662 -7.09 -13.20 -34.15
CA ASP A 662 -7.77 -11.91 -33.93
C ASP A 662 -6.99 -10.79 -34.62
N GLU A 663 -7.51 -10.33 -35.75
CA GLU A 663 -6.85 -9.28 -36.55
C GLU A 663 -6.72 -7.93 -35.81
N ASP A 664 -7.66 -7.59 -34.96
CA ASP A 664 -7.61 -6.34 -34.17
C ASP A 664 -6.49 -6.39 -33.14
N ILE A 665 -6.36 -7.51 -32.44
CA ILE A 665 -5.29 -7.74 -31.46
C ILE A 665 -3.94 -7.78 -32.18
N LYS A 666 -3.85 -8.49 -33.28
CA LYS A 666 -2.63 -8.57 -34.10
C LYS A 666 -2.16 -7.18 -34.55
N LYS A 667 -3.08 -6.36 -35.03
CA LYS A 667 -2.79 -4.98 -35.43
C LYS A 667 -2.22 -4.14 -34.31
N VAL A 668 -2.88 -4.16 -33.14
CA VAL A 668 -2.48 -3.38 -31.96
C VAL A 668 -1.11 -3.83 -31.44
N VAL A 669 -0.88 -5.12 -31.32
CA VAL A 669 0.41 -5.67 -30.88
C VAL A 669 1.53 -5.29 -31.85
N ASN A 670 1.28 -5.39 -33.15
CA ASN A 670 2.26 -5.02 -34.19
C ASN A 670 2.57 -3.52 -34.18
N GLN A 671 1.63 -2.67 -33.77
CA GLN A 671 1.83 -1.21 -33.67
C GLN A 671 2.86 -0.84 -32.60
N LEU A 672 3.21 -1.74 -31.70
CA LEU A 672 4.32 -1.54 -30.76
C LEU A 672 5.69 -1.46 -31.45
N VAL A 673 5.82 -2.08 -32.65
CA VAL A 673 7.10 -2.27 -33.32
C VAL A 673 7.10 -1.84 -34.81
N ASP A 674 6.01 -1.28 -35.31
CA ASP A 674 5.90 -0.87 -36.72
C ASP A 674 6.15 0.63 -36.97
N GLY A 675 6.40 1.41 -35.92
CA GLY A 675 6.64 2.85 -35.99
C GLY A 675 5.40 3.72 -35.96
N THR A 676 4.19 3.16 -35.81
CA THR A 676 2.93 3.91 -35.78
C THR A 676 2.93 4.99 -34.70
N TYR A 677 3.38 4.67 -33.50
CA TYR A 677 3.41 5.61 -32.37
C TYR A 677 4.81 6.17 -32.09
N SER A 678 5.85 5.39 -32.36
CA SER A 678 7.23 5.75 -32.06
C SER A 678 7.98 6.41 -33.23
N HIS A 679 7.26 6.83 -34.26
CA HIS A 679 7.80 7.35 -35.51
C HIS A 679 8.79 6.36 -36.14
N ASN A 680 10.05 6.71 -36.26
CA ASN A 680 11.04 5.86 -36.93
C ASN A 680 11.76 4.88 -35.98
N ASP A 681 11.53 4.98 -34.66
CA ASP A 681 12.16 4.10 -33.68
C ASP A 681 11.32 2.85 -33.43
N ARG A 682 11.50 1.84 -34.27
CA ARG A 682 10.77 0.57 -34.17
C ARG A 682 11.22 -0.28 -32.98
N GLU A 683 12.31 0.06 -32.35
CA GLU A 683 12.86 -0.67 -31.21
C GLU A 683 12.37 -0.13 -29.86
N LEU A 684 11.77 1.07 -29.83
CA LEU A 684 11.39 1.73 -28.59
C LEU A 684 10.51 0.87 -27.68
N PHE A 685 9.53 0.17 -28.24
CA PHE A 685 8.60 -0.69 -27.50
C PHE A 685 8.79 -2.20 -27.83
N ARG A 686 9.92 -2.58 -28.40
CA ARG A 686 10.24 -3.99 -28.70
C ARG A 686 10.17 -4.86 -27.46
N GLU A 687 10.60 -4.37 -26.32
CA GLU A 687 10.56 -5.09 -25.07
C GLU A 687 9.12 -5.45 -24.64
N LEU A 688 8.17 -4.52 -24.82
CA LEU A 688 6.75 -4.78 -24.56
C LEU A 688 6.17 -5.81 -25.53
N TYR A 689 6.49 -5.68 -26.82
CA TYR A 689 6.10 -6.66 -27.85
C TYR A 689 6.62 -8.05 -27.51
N ASN A 690 7.90 -8.15 -27.13
CA ASN A 690 8.52 -9.42 -26.79
C ASN A 690 7.92 -10.03 -25.51
N SER A 691 7.56 -9.21 -24.53
CA SER A 691 6.90 -9.72 -23.32
C SER A 691 5.58 -10.44 -23.60
N LEU A 692 4.89 -10.04 -24.67
CA LEU A 692 3.62 -10.65 -25.09
C LEU A 692 3.82 -11.91 -25.92
N LEU A 693 4.81 -11.93 -26.81
CA LEU A 693 4.95 -12.99 -27.83
C LEU A 693 6.26 -13.78 -27.78
N ASN A 694 7.38 -13.08 -27.57
CA ASN A 694 8.72 -13.66 -27.70
C ASN A 694 9.61 -13.27 -26.51
N PRO A 695 9.31 -13.72 -25.29
CA PRO A 695 10.09 -13.36 -24.11
C PRO A 695 11.50 -13.97 -24.17
N GLN A 696 12.38 -13.46 -23.35
CA GLN A 696 13.70 -14.06 -23.16
C GLN A 696 13.60 -15.49 -22.64
N GLN A 697 14.64 -16.27 -22.89
CA GLN A 697 14.69 -17.67 -22.45
C GLN A 697 14.44 -17.78 -20.95
N GLY A 698 13.54 -18.68 -20.56
CA GLY A 698 13.14 -18.89 -19.17
C GLY A 698 11.99 -18.02 -18.69
N GLN A 699 11.53 -17.06 -19.49
CA GLN A 699 10.35 -16.24 -19.20
C GLN A 699 9.12 -16.80 -19.93
N VAL A 700 7.94 -16.52 -19.34
CA VAL A 700 6.64 -16.93 -19.90
C VAL A 700 6.10 -15.81 -20.79
N ALA A 701 5.69 -16.15 -22.02
CA ALA A 701 5.04 -15.22 -22.93
C ALA A 701 3.67 -14.82 -22.40
N ASP A 702 3.38 -13.52 -22.44
CA ASP A 702 2.11 -12.97 -21.93
C ASP A 702 1.75 -13.55 -20.55
N ARG A 703 2.67 -13.44 -19.63
CA ARG A 703 2.59 -14.01 -18.28
C ARG A 703 1.29 -13.64 -17.56
N TYR A 704 0.76 -12.46 -17.82
CA TYR A 704 -0.42 -11.94 -17.15
C TYR A 704 -1.69 -12.01 -17.99
N PHE A 705 -1.70 -12.78 -19.06
CA PHE A 705 -2.88 -13.11 -19.86
C PHE A 705 -3.57 -11.88 -20.48
N ILE A 706 -2.80 -10.88 -20.87
CA ILE A 706 -3.32 -9.66 -21.50
C ILE A 706 -4.10 -9.99 -22.77
N LEU A 707 -3.51 -10.77 -23.68
CA LEU A 707 -4.17 -11.12 -24.95
C LEU A 707 -5.38 -12.03 -24.73
N ALA A 708 -5.29 -12.95 -23.76
CA ALA A 708 -6.40 -13.85 -23.44
C ALA A 708 -7.65 -13.10 -22.95
N ASP A 709 -7.47 -12.05 -22.16
CA ASP A 709 -8.58 -11.27 -21.60
C ASP A 709 -8.93 -10.03 -22.44
N PHE A 710 -8.15 -9.69 -23.46
CA PHE A 710 -8.29 -8.43 -24.19
C PHE A 710 -9.67 -8.28 -24.85
N ARG A 711 -10.17 -9.30 -25.55
CA ARG A 711 -11.46 -9.22 -26.23
C ARG A 711 -12.62 -9.08 -25.23
N ALA A 712 -12.58 -9.80 -24.12
CA ALA A 712 -13.56 -9.67 -23.04
C ALA A 712 -13.53 -8.26 -22.44
N TYR A 713 -12.33 -7.69 -22.24
CA TYR A 713 -12.14 -6.32 -21.78
C TYR A 713 -12.72 -5.30 -22.76
N ALA A 714 -12.40 -5.42 -24.05
CA ALA A 714 -12.93 -4.54 -25.10
C ALA A 714 -14.46 -4.58 -25.17
N ASN A 715 -15.05 -5.77 -25.04
CA ASN A 715 -16.51 -5.94 -25.03
C ASN A 715 -17.16 -5.29 -23.79
N ALA A 716 -16.55 -5.42 -22.61
CA ALA A 716 -17.02 -4.76 -21.39
C ALA A 716 -16.93 -3.23 -21.51
N GLN A 717 -15.86 -2.71 -22.07
CA GLN A 717 -15.69 -1.28 -22.35
C GLN A 717 -16.76 -0.74 -23.30
N LYS A 718 -17.11 -1.51 -24.33
CA LYS A 718 -18.18 -1.15 -25.26
C LYS A 718 -19.54 -1.07 -24.56
N LYS A 719 -19.84 -2.03 -23.69
CA LYS A 719 -21.06 -2.00 -22.85
C LYS A 719 -21.14 -0.77 -21.97
N ILE A 720 -20.02 -0.36 -21.36
CA ILE A 720 -19.94 0.86 -20.54
C ILE A 720 -20.25 2.09 -21.38
N GLY A 721 -19.70 2.18 -22.60
CA GLY A 721 -19.98 3.31 -23.51
C GLY A 721 -21.46 3.45 -23.82
N VAL A 722 -22.15 2.34 -24.08
CA VAL A 722 -23.61 2.30 -24.30
C VAL A 722 -24.36 2.64 -23.00
N TYR A 723 -23.98 2.04 -21.89
CA TYR A 723 -24.59 2.26 -20.58
C TYR A 723 -24.55 3.73 -20.15
N TYR A 724 -23.46 4.41 -20.43
CA TYR A 724 -23.25 5.81 -20.07
C TYR A 724 -24.22 6.78 -20.77
N THR A 725 -24.81 6.38 -21.89
CA THR A 725 -25.83 7.19 -22.58
C THR A 725 -27.16 7.27 -21.81
N ASN A 726 -27.44 6.30 -20.96
CA ASN A 726 -28.62 6.31 -20.08
C ASN A 726 -28.27 6.90 -18.72
N LYS A 727 -28.43 8.22 -18.59
CA LYS A 727 -28.04 8.97 -17.39
C LYS A 727 -28.81 8.54 -16.13
N SER A 728 -30.07 8.15 -16.25
CA SER A 728 -30.86 7.66 -15.10
C SER A 728 -30.34 6.31 -14.59
N ALA A 729 -30.05 5.38 -15.48
CA ALA A 729 -29.48 4.08 -15.12
C ALA A 729 -28.07 4.25 -14.51
N LEU A 730 -27.26 5.13 -15.09
CA LEU A 730 -25.92 5.46 -14.60
C LEU A 730 -25.99 6.03 -13.18
N ALA A 731 -26.83 7.03 -12.94
CA ALA A 731 -27.00 7.64 -11.62
C ALA A 731 -27.52 6.65 -10.60
N LYS A 732 -28.50 5.82 -10.97
CA LYS A 732 -29.01 4.74 -10.12
C LYS A 732 -27.88 3.82 -9.67
N SER A 733 -27.08 3.33 -10.60
CA SER A 733 -25.97 2.43 -10.33
C SER A 733 -24.89 3.08 -9.45
N ALA A 734 -24.56 4.34 -9.75
CA ALA A 734 -23.59 5.10 -8.96
C ALA A 734 -24.04 5.29 -7.50
N ILE A 735 -25.30 5.64 -7.30
CA ILE A 735 -25.88 5.80 -5.94
C ILE A 735 -25.87 4.45 -5.21
N LEU A 736 -26.22 3.35 -5.89
CA LEU A 736 -26.18 2.00 -5.31
C LEU A 736 -24.74 1.58 -4.93
N ASN A 737 -23.73 1.96 -5.70
CA ASN A 737 -22.34 1.73 -5.34
C ASN A 737 -21.98 2.43 -4.03
N ILE A 738 -22.36 3.70 -3.88
CA ILE A 738 -22.14 4.44 -2.62
C ILE A 738 -22.89 3.75 -1.48
N ALA A 739 -24.17 3.42 -1.68
CA ALA A 739 -25.03 2.81 -0.67
C ALA A 739 -24.49 1.48 -0.14
N HIS A 740 -23.83 0.70 -0.97
CA HIS A 740 -23.27 -0.61 -0.63
C HIS A 740 -21.77 -0.59 -0.30
N SER A 741 -21.18 0.59 -0.08
CA SER A 741 -19.75 0.73 0.26
C SER A 741 -19.43 0.59 1.75
N GLY A 742 -20.44 0.45 2.62
CA GLY A 742 -20.27 0.43 4.07
C GLY A 742 -19.33 -0.67 4.58
N LYS A 743 -19.37 -1.85 3.99
CA LYS A 743 -18.47 -2.96 4.30
C LYS A 743 -16.98 -2.58 4.17
N PHE A 744 -16.66 -1.65 3.28
CA PHE A 744 -15.28 -1.30 2.93
C PHE A 744 -14.74 -0.12 3.74
N SER A 745 -15.38 0.22 4.86
CA SER A 745 -14.80 1.11 5.86
C SER A 745 -13.66 0.42 6.61
N SER A 746 -12.54 1.12 6.79
CA SER A 746 -11.46 0.64 7.64
C SER A 746 -11.86 0.55 9.11
N ASP A 747 -12.91 1.25 9.53
CA ASP A 747 -13.48 1.11 10.88
C ASP A 747 -13.98 -0.32 11.12
N ARG A 748 -14.69 -0.89 10.15
CA ARG A 748 -15.12 -2.30 10.20
C ARG A 748 -13.90 -3.23 10.24
N THR A 749 -12.92 -3.00 9.38
CA THR A 749 -11.70 -3.82 9.33
C THR A 749 -10.98 -3.82 10.68
N ILE A 750 -10.75 -2.65 11.24
CA ILE A 750 -10.06 -2.50 12.53
C ILE A 750 -10.85 -3.16 13.66
N GLN A 751 -12.18 -3.00 13.68
CA GLN A 751 -13.00 -3.63 14.71
C GLN A 751 -12.89 -5.17 14.63
N GLU A 752 -12.84 -5.74 13.43
CA GLU A 752 -12.63 -7.18 13.24
C GLU A 752 -11.24 -7.63 13.72
N TYR A 753 -10.18 -6.86 13.44
CA TYR A 753 -8.85 -7.12 14.00
C TYR A 753 -8.86 -7.10 15.53
N VAL A 754 -9.52 -6.12 16.12
CA VAL A 754 -9.61 -6.01 17.59
C VAL A 754 -10.37 -7.21 18.16
N ASP A 755 -11.51 -7.55 17.61
CA ASP A 755 -12.37 -8.62 18.11
C ASP A 755 -11.71 -10.00 17.98
N ASP A 756 -11.03 -10.27 16.87
CA ASP A 756 -10.54 -11.61 16.54
C ASP A 756 -9.06 -11.82 16.85
N ILE A 757 -8.23 -10.79 16.82
CA ILE A 757 -6.77 -10.90 16.89
C ILE A 757 -6.19 -10.13 18.07
N TRP A 758 -6.36 -8.80 18.07
CA TRP A 758 -5.63 -7.93 19.01
C TRP A 758 -6.21 -7.85 20.41
N LYS A 759 -7.52 -8.02 20.56
CA LYS A 759 -8.22 -7.94 21.84
C LYS A 759 -7.88 -6.66 22.62
N LEU A 760 -7.92 -5.52 21.94
CA LEU A 760 -7.64 -4.21 22.53
C LEU A 760 -8.80 -3.72 23.40
N ASP A 761 -8.47 -2.92 24.41
CA ASP A 761 -9.44 -2.22 25.25
C ASP A 761 -9.66 -0.80 24.72
N LYS A 762 -10.91 -0.31 24.74
CA LYS A 762 -11.20 1.09 24.42
C LYS A 762 -10.73 2.02 25.54
N ILE A 763 -10.27 3.19 25.11
CA ILE A 763 -9.98 4.31 26.03
C ILE A 763 -10.98 5.42 25.82
N GLU A 764 -11.27 6.17 26.88
CA GLU A 764 -12.07 7.38 26.85
C GLU A 764 -11.24 8.57 27.31
N VAL A 765 -11.15 9.57 26.44
CA VAL A 765 -10.40 10.79 26.72
C VAL A 765 -11.38 11.92 27.06
N ASN A 766 -11.33 12.39 28.30
CA ASN A 766 -12.13 13.50 28.77
C ASN A 766 -11.29 14.76 28.81
N THR A 767 -11.74 15.82 28.14
CA THR A 767 -11.01 17.10 28.07
C THR A 767 -11.55 18.12 29.07
N GLU A 768 -12.54 17.76 29.89
CA GLU A 768 -13.03 18.66 30.96
C GLU A 768 -11.93 18.86 32.01
N GLY A 769 -11.25 20.00 31.93
CA GLY A 769 -10.17 20.36 32.85
C GLY A 769 -8.77 20.46 32.25
N CYS A 770 -8.61 20.35 30.95
CA CYS A 770 -7.34 20.64 30.24
C CYS A 770 -7.24 22.10 29.85
#